data_b7fc8e6778a06effec00556918abed66
#
_entry.id   b7fc8e6778a06effec00556918abed66
#
_cell.length_a   1.000
_cell.length_b   1.000
_cell.length_c   1.000
_cell.angle_alpha   90.00
_cell.angle_beta   90.00
_cell.angle_gamma   90.00
#
_symmetry.space_group_name_H-M   'P 1'
#
loop_
_entity.id
_entity.type
_entity.pdbx_description
1 polymer ?
#
loop_
_entity_poly.entity_id
_entity_poly.type
_entity_poly.pdbx_seq_one_letter_code
_entity_poly.pdbx_strand_id
1 'polypeptide(L)'
;MENEENILGTEKIGKLIRKFSIPCIISLLVNSLYNIVDQVFIGWGVGYLGNGATNVVFPLTMICLAFALMFGDGTSAYLSLKLGEKRKDEAEKGVASGIIISVITAVLICIISLIFLPQLLNLFGCTDALRPYALKYGGIIAIGLPFMMIGTTLNSIIRADGSPQYAMFSMVLGAILNTILDPIFVFALKMGVEGAAIATVLSQIVTFVINVIYLRKFKSINLDRRKFKISFSTAKKVSMLGISSFITEMSIVFVIATENNMLAKCGADSKFGSEIPITVLGIVMKISQILNSIVIGIAAGSQPILGYNYGAGKNDRVKQTLKTVLSISVGISTIAFILFQTIPDKLILIFGNGDENYIEFACLGFRIYLMLCICNGIQIPSGIFFQAIGKSVKSAILSISRQIAILIPAMIILGNLFGIKGVLYSGPFADAVAFVLSVTLLIFEVRNLNGKKVTESHISSKKEEDIKASNSNNFVITISREYGSGGRYIGKLIADKLGIKLYDKEFIEKVALETGLSQEYIEKNEQKRDLVASLNNGYYFGLDNSDELFLKESELIKEIADKESCVIVGRCANFILNDKKNVIKVFVYSDMDSKIKRATEFYGLSKSNAEKEIRNIDKLRANHYKYYTEKDWKDFSNYDVCVNSDFAGVEGAAELICGIVNEKEIYSV
;
A
#
# COMPACT_ATOMS: atom_id res chain seq x y z
N MET A 1 5.28 30.57 -11.45
CA MET A 1 4.29 30.27 -10.40
C MET A 1 5.05 29.67 -9.25
N GLU A 2 5.20 30.43 -8.19
CA GLU A 2 5.98 30.10 -6.99
C GLU A 2 5.58 28.75 -6.40
N ASN A 3 6.58 28.02 -5.91
CA ASN A 3 6.45 26.78 -5.17
C ASN A 3 5.70 27.03 -3.84
N GLU A 4 4.36 27.09 -3.85
CA GLU A 4 3.61 26.94 -2.61
C GLU A 4 3.87 25.54 -2.07
N GLU A 5 4.72 25.46 -1.03
CA GLU A 5 4.95 24.21 -0.32
C GLU A 5 3.61 23.68 0.20
N ASN A 6 3.29 22.44 -0.12
CA ASN A 6 2.05 21.79 0.32
C ASN A 6 1.93 21.85 1.85
N ILE A 7 0.77 22.24 2.35
CA ILE A 7 0.47 22.37 3.79
C ILE A 7 0.87 21.14 4.62
N LEU A 8 0.86 19.94 4.01
CA LEU A 8 1.27 18.70 4.66
C LEU A 8 2.74 18.71 5.11
N GLY A 9 3.58 19.48 4.41
CA GLY A 9 5.02 19.60 4.70
C GLY A 9 5.40 20.76 5.60
N THR A 10 4.51 21.74 5.87
CA THR A 10 4.84 23.01 6.54
C THR A 10 4.03 23.26 7.82
N GLU A 11 2.74 22.98 7.83
CA GLU A 11 1.86 23.24 8.95
C GLU A 11 2.22 22.41 10.20
N LYS A 12 1.86 22.90 11.41
CA LYS A 12 2.05 22.19 12.69
C LYS A 12 1.34 20.84 12.69
N ILE A 13 2.05 19.75 13.07
CA ILE A 13 1.53 18.37 13.01
C ILE A 13 0.24 18.20 13.81
N GLY A 14 0.14 18.74 15.03
CA GLY A 14 -1.08 18.64 15.81
C GLY A 14 -2.30 19.31 15.16
N LYS A 15 -2.11 20.38 14.36
CA LYS A 15 -3.18 21.04 13.60
C LYS A 15 -3.57 20.19 12.39
N LEU A 16 -2.59 19.59 11.70
CA LEU A 16 -2.84 18.68 10.59
C LEU A 16 -3.60 17.43 11.05
N ILE A 17 -3.15 16.76 12.12
CA ILE A 17 -3.84 15.58 12.65
C ILE A 17 -5.30 15.92 12.98
N ARG A 18 -5.57 17.02 13.69
CA ARG A 18 -6.95 17.43 13.96
C ARG A 18 -7.75 17.67 12.69
N LYS A 19 -7.17 18.37 11.71
CA LYS A 19 -7.83 18.71 10.44
C LYS A 19 -8.20 17.47 9.61
N PHE A 20 -7.37 16.42 9.64
CA PHE A 20 -7.56 15.22 8.84
C PHE A 20 -8.24 14.09 9.61
N SER A 21 -7.88 13.86 10.89
CA SER A 21 -8.39 12.73 11.65
C SER A 21 -9.80 12.95 12.17
N ILE A 22 -10.18 14.16 12.63
CA ILE A 22 -11.53 14.41 13.13
C ILE A 22 -12.61 14.12 12.07
N PRO A 23 -12.51 14.63 10.83
CA PRO A 23 -13.46 14.27 9.79
C PRO A 23 -13.48 12.77 9.48
N CYS A 24 -12.32 12.10 9.52
CA CYS A 24 -12.23 10.67 9.28
C CYS A 24 -12.92 9.86 10.38
N ILE A 25 -12.70 10.21 11.65
CA ILE A 25 -13.38 9.61 12.81
C ILE A 25 -14.89 9.74 12.67
N ILE A 26 -15.38 10.97 12.40
CA ILE A 26 -16.82 11.22 12.24
C ILE A 26 -17.39 10.36 11.12
N SER A 27 -16.71 10.28 9.97
CA SER A 27 -17.15 9.46 8.83
C SER A 27 -17.31 8.00 9.22
N LEU A 28 -16.31 7.42 9.90
CA LEU A 28 -16.30 6.00 10.29
C LEU A 28 -17.30 5.70 11.39
N LEU A 29 -17.47 6.60 12.37
CA LEU A 29 -18.47 6.44 13.42
C LEU A 29 -19.89 6.51 12.84
N VAL A 30 -20.17 7.48 11.99
CA VAL A 30 -21.48 7.63 11.34
C VAL A 30 -21.77 6.40 10.48
N ASN A 31 -20.76 5.89 9.75
CA ASN A 31 -20.89 4.66 8.97
C ASN A 31 -21.20 3.43 9.84
N SER A 32 -20.57 3.31 11.01
CA SER A 32 -20.84 2.20 11.93
C SER A 32 -22.25 2.31 12.56
N LEU A 33 -22.67 3.53 12.90
CA LEU A 33 -23.97 3.77 13.51
C LEU A 33 -25.12 3.55 12.54
N TYR A 34 -25.02 4.05 11.30
CA TYR A 34 -26.12 3.87 10.36
C TYR A 34 -26.36 2.39 10.01
N ASN A 35 -25.32 1.55 9.94
CA ASN A 35 -25.48 0.12 9.73
C ASN A 35 -26.30 -0.56 10.86
N ILE A 36 -26.15 -0.07 12.10
CA ILE A 36 -26.93 -0.57 13.23
C ILE A 36 -28.40 -0.12 13.09
N VAL A 37 -28.61 1.15 12.74
CA VAL A 37 -29.96 1.74 12.58
C VAL A 37 -30.73 1.06 11.45
N ASP A 38 -30.10 0.80 10.31
CA ASP A 38 -30.70 0.07 9.18
C ASP A 38 -31.18 -1.33 9.59
N GLN A 39 -30.34 -2.09 10.33
CA GLN A 39 -30.75 -3.40 10.87
C GLN A 39 -31.94 -3.31 11.84
N VAL A 40 -32.03 -2.24 12.63
CA VAL A 40 -33.17 -2.01 13.53
C VAL A 40 -34.44 -1.79 12.73
N PHE A 41 -34.42 -0.95 11.70
CA PHE A 41 -35.59 -0.67 10.86
C PHE A 41 -36.05 -1.93 10.09
N ILE A 42 -35.12 -2.72 9.56
CA ILE A 42 -35.44 -4.00 8.91
C ILE A 42 -36.06 -4.99 9.93
N GLY A 43 -35.50 -5.08 11.14
CA GLY A 43 -36.03 -5.92 12.20
C GLY A 43 -37.45 -5.55 12.61
N TRP A 44 -37.76 -4.25 12.72
CA TRP A 44 -39.12 -3.77 13.04
C TRP A 44 -40.11 -3.91 11.87
N GLY A 45 -39.65 -3.71 10.63
CA GLY A 45 -40.53 -3.70 9.46
C GLY A 45 -40.77 -5.06 8.83
N VAL A 46 -39.84 -5.98 8.93
CA VAL A 46 -39.87 -7.30 8.25
C VAL A 46 -39.72 -8.47 9.24
N GLY A 47 -39.17 -8.18 10.42
CA GLY A 47 -38.93 -9.20 11.44
C GLY A 47 -37.57 -9.91 11.24
N TYR A 48 -37.40 -11.02 11.96
CA TYR A 48 -36.13 -11.77 12.01
C TYR A 48 -35.71 -12.34 10.65
N LEU A 49 -36.62 -12.67 9.77
CA LEU A 49 -36.31 -13.15 8.40
C LEU A 49 -35.68 -12.05 7.55
N GLY A 50 -36.07 -10.78 7.73
CA GLY A 50 -35.44 -9.65 7.07
C GLY A 50 -33.98 -9.48 7.50
N ASN A 51 -33.72 -9.49 8.82
CA ASN A 51 -32.37 -9.42 9.36
C ASN A 51 -31.51 -10.63 8.96
N GLY A 52 -32.12 -11.83 8.91
CA GLY A 52 -31.45 -13.04 8.39
C GLY A 52 -31.01 -12.88 6.93
N ALA A 53 -31.85 -12.29 6.09
CA ALA A 53 -31.54 -12.04 4.68
C ALA A 53 -30.37 -11.06 4.51
N THR A 54 -30.34 -9.94 5.28
CA THR A 54 -29.23 -8.99 5.23
C THR A 54 -27.92 -9.61 5.69
N ASN A 55 -27.93 -10.47 6.72
CA ASN A 55 -26.75 -11.16 7.20
C ASN A 55 -26.17 -12.14 6.17
N VAL A 56 -27.02 -12.82 5.39
CA VAL A 56 -26.57 -13.73 4.32
C VAL A 56 -25.96 -12.95 3.13
N VAL A 57 -26.43 -11.74 2.86
CA VAL A 57 -25.88 -10.88 1.78
C VAL A 57 -24.62 -10.12 2.24
N PHE A 58 -24.43 -9.94 3.53
CA PHE A 58 -23.32 -9.17 4.12
C PHE A 58 -21.92 -9.58 3.64
N PRO A 59 -21.54 -10.87 3.48
CA PRO A 59 -20.25 -11.25 2.94
C PRO A 59 -19.98 -10.69 1.55
N LEU A 60 -21.00 -10.55 0.71
CA LEU A 60 -20.87 -9.97 -0.63
C LEU A 60 -20.48 -8.49 -0.56
N THR A 61 -21.08 -7.73 0.34
CA THR A 61 -20.73 -6.32 0.56
C THR A 61 -19.34 -6.18 1.15
N MET A 62 -18.90 -7.09 2.03
CA MET A 62 -17.56 -7.12 2.61
C MET A 62 -16.47 -7.38 1.57
N ILE A 63 -16.69 -8.32 0.65
CA ILE A 63 -15.77 -8.58 -0.47
C ILE A 63 -15.61 -7.30 -1.32
N CYS A 64 -16.71 -6.64 -1.64
CA CYS A 64 -16.70 -5.41 -2.42
C CYS A 64 -15.96 -4.27 -1.67
N LEU A 65 -16.18 -4.14 -0.35
CA LEU A 65 -15.50 -3.17 0.51
C LEU A 65 -13.99 -3.44 0.57
N ALA A 66 -13.58 -4.71 0.64
CA ALA A 66 -12.17 -5.09 0.65
C ALA A 66 -11.45 -4.59 -0.61
N PHE A 67 -12.04 -4.77 -1.79
CA PHE A 67 -11.51 -4.23 -3.05
C PHE A 67 -11.55 -2.70 -3.09
N ALA A 68 -12.62 -2.08 -2.58
CA ALA A 68 -12.74 -0.63 -2.51
C ALA A 68 -11.62 0.01 -1.69
N LEU A 69 -11.30 -0.57 -0.53
CA LEU A 69 -10.22 -0.11 0.33
C LEU A 69 -8.84 -0.46 -0.25
N MET A 70 -8.69 -1.61 -0.93
CA MET A 70 -7.45 -1.93 -1.63
C MET A 70 -7.08 -0.84 -2.64
N PHE A 71 -8.02 -0.45 -3.48
CA PHE A 71 -7.75 0.58 -4.49
C PHE A 71 -7.76 2.00 -3.89
N GLY A 72 -8.64 2.27 -2.94
CA GLY A 72 -8.75 3.58 -2.30
C GLY A 72 -7.54 3.96 -1.47
N ASP A 73 -7.19 3.14 -0.49
CA ASP A 73 -6.07 3.39 0.41
C ASP A 73 -4.73 3.24 -0.32
N GLY A 74 -4.63 2.29 -1.27
CA GLY A 74 -3.45 2.13 -2.10
C GLY A 74 -3.18 3.34 -2.98
N THR A 75 -4.23 3.90 -3.63
CA THR A 75 -4.11 5.14 -4.41
C THR A 75 -3.79 6.34 -3.52
N SER A 76 -4.41 6.44 -2.36
CA SER A 76 -4.16 7.48 -1.36
C SER A 76 -2.70 7.50 -0.90
N ALA A 77 -2.15 6.33 -0.57
CA ALA A 77 -0.74 6.18 -0.20
C ALA A 77 0.20 6.55 -1.35
N TYR A 78 -0.07 6.05 -2.56
CA TYR A 78 0.72 6.34 -3.75
C TYR A 78 0.71 7.83 -4.09
N LEU A 79 -0.47 8.46 -4.10
CA LEU A 79 -0.64 9.91 -4.33
C LEU A 79 0.20 10.72 -3.33
N SER A 80 0.06 10.43 -2.05
CA SER A 80 0.74 11.17 -0.98
C SER A 80 2.26 11.06 -1.07
N LEU A 81 2.79 9.84 -1.33
CA LEU A 81 4.22 9.60 -1.54
C LEU A 81 4.75 10.38 -2.75
N LYS A 82 4.07 10.29 -3.90
CA LYS A 82 4.51 10.94 -5.14
C LYS A 82 4.44 12.47 -5.09
N LEU A 83 3.45 13.01 -4.37
CA LEU A 83 3.40 14.45 -4.09
C LEU A 83 4.56 14.89 -3.19
N GLY A 84 4.95 14.09 -2.20
CA GLY A 84 6.13 14.35 -1.37
C GLY A 84 7.43 14.33 -2.17
N GLU A 85 7.57 13.39 -3.11
CA GLU A 85 8.70 13.28 -4.05
C GLU A 85 8.68 14.39 -5.14
N LYS A 86 7.69 15.28 -5.15
CA LYS A 86 7.46 16.31 -6.20
C LYS A 86 7.20 15.75 -7.61
N ARG A 87 6.81 14.49 -7.73
CA ARG A 87 6.56 13.76 -8.99
C ARG A 87 5.07 13.79 -9.35
N LYS A 88 4.55 14.98 -9.70
CA LYS A 88 3.12 15.20 -9.96
C LYS A 88 2.56 14.33 -11.10
N ASP A 89 3.31 14.13 -12.18
CA ASP A 89 2.87 13.30 -13.33
C ASP A 89 2.65 11.83 -12.94
N GLU A 90 3.47 11.28 -12.04
CA GLU A 90 3.26 9.93 -11.52
C GLU A 90 2.07 9.88 -10.58
N ALA A 91 1.87 10.90 -9.75
CA ALA A 91 0.70 11.02 -8.89
C ALA A 91 -0.60 11.03 -9.72
N GLU A 92 -0.65 11.78 -10.84
CA GLU A 92 -1.79 11.81 -11.78
C GLU A 92 -2.05 10.42 -12.37
N LYS A 93 -1.01 9.73 -12.87
CA LYS A 93 -1.12 8.36 -13.40
C LYS A 93 -1.59 7.38 -12.32
N GLY A 94 -1.16 7.55 -11.07
CA GLY A 94 -1.58 6.75 -9.93
C GLY A 94 -3.07 6.85 -9.67
N VAL A 95 -3.57 8.08 -9.56
CA VAL A 95 -5.00 8.35 -9.31
C VAL A 95 -5.86 7.85 -10.47
N ALA A 96 -5.48 8.14 -11.72
CA ALA A 96 -6.21 7.67 -12.89
C ALA A 96 -6.26 6.13 -12.95
N SER A 97 -5.13 5.45 -12.76
CA SER A 97 -5.06 3.98 -12.77
C SER A 97 -5.86 3.35 -11.63
N GLY A 98 -5.80 3.93 -10.41
CA GLY A 98 -6.55 3.46 -9.25
C GLY A 98 -8.06 3.57 -9.43
N ILE A 99 -8.55 4.69 -10.00
CA ILE A 99 -9.98 4.87 -10.29
C ILE A 99 -10.42 3.90 -11.38
N ILE A 100 -9.68 3.78 -12.49
CA ILE A 100 -10.07 2.91 -13.61
C ILE A 100 -10.12 1.44 -13.16
N ILE A 101 -9.11 0.94 -12.43
CA ILE A 101 -9.13 -0.45 -11.96
C ILE A 101 -10.25 -0.69 -10.96
N SER A 102 -10.57 0.29 -10.12
CA SER A 102 -11.72 0.22 -9.20
C SER A 102 -13.03 0.11 -9.98
N VAL A 103 -13.24 0.91 -11.04
CA VAL A 103 -14.43 0.85 -11.90
C VAL A 103 -14.54 -0.50 -12.60
N ILE A 104 -13.46 -0.99 -13.20
CA ILE A 104 -13.45 -2.30 -13.89
C ILE A 104 -13.81 -3.42 -12.92
N THR A 105 -13.17 -3.45 -11.74
CA THR A 105 -13.41 -4.47 -10.73
C THR A 105 -14.82 -4.38 -10.16
N ALA A 106 -15.34 -3.18 -9.93
CA ALA A 106 -16.69 -2.95 -9.44
C ALA A 106 -17.77 -3.47 -10.39
N VAL A 107 -17.62 -3.19 -11.70
CA VAL A 107 -18.53 -3.70 -12.74
C VAL A 107 -18.41 -5.22 -12.84
N LEU A 108 -17.21 -5.77 -12.78
CA LEU A 108 -17.00 -7.22 -12.81
C LEU A 108 -17.66 -7.92 -11.62
N ILE A 109 -17.47 -7.41 -10.41
CA ILE A 109 -18.10 -7.94 -9.19
C ILE A 109 -19.63 -7.86 -9.30
N CYS A 110 -20.18 -6.74 -9.80
CA CYS A 110 -21.62 -6.59 -10.01
C CYS A 110 -22.18 -7.66 -10.96
N ILE A 111 -21.54 -7.85 -12.13
CA ILE A 111 -21.95 -8.84 -13.12
C ILE A 111 -21.89 -10.26 -12.53
N ILE A 112 -20.77 -10.62 -11.88
CA ILE A 112 -20.61 -11.93 -11.24
C ILE A 112 -21.67 -12.12 -10.16
N SER A 113 -21.91 -11.10 -9.34
CA SER A 113 -22.90 -11.16 -8.26
C SER A 113 -24.33 -11.36 -8.80
N LEU A 114 -24.71 -10.68 -9.88
CA LEU A 114 -26.05 -10.84 -10.47
C LEU A 114 -26.25 -12.20 -11.14
N ILE A 115 -25.21 -12.70 -11.85
CA ILE A 115 -25.31 -14.01 -12.54
C ILE A 115 -25.33 -15.17 -11.53
N PHE A 116 -24.49 -15.10 -10.51
CA PHE A 116 -24.29 -16.19 -9.55
C PHE A 116 -24.94 -15.95 -8.19
N LEU A 117 -25.90 -14.99 -8.09
CA LEU A 117 -26.50 -14.62 -6.81
C LEU A 117 -27.06 -15.82 -6.04
N PRO A 118 -27.87 -16.75 -6.64
CA PRO A 118 -28.41 -17.89 -5.91
C PRO A 118 -27.30 -18.81 -5.36
N GLN A 119 -26.23 -19.03 -6.14
CA GLN A 119 -25.10 -19.88 -5.74
C GLN A 119 -24.30 -19.24 -4.63
N LEU A 120 -24.05 -17.91 -4.71
CA LEU A 120 -23.37 -17.15 -3.68
C LEU A 120 -24.14 -17.15 -2.36
N LEU A 121 -25.46 -16.95 -2.41
CA LEU A 121 -26.30 -17.01 -1.21
C LEU A 121 -26.26 -18.40 -0.56
N ASN A 122 -26.27 -19.47 -1.35
CA ASN A 122 -26.14 -20.84 -0.83
C ASN A 122 -24.76 -21.03 -0.17
N LEU A 123 -23.68 -20.52 -0.79
CA LEU A 123 -22.32 -20.55 -0.22
C LEU A 123 -22.25 -19.80 1.11
N PHE A 124 -23.01 -18.71 1.25
CA PHE A 124 -23.08 -17.91 2.48
C PHE A 124 -24.05 -18.45 3.53
N GLY A 125 -24.60 -19.64 3.32
CA GLY A 125 -25.45 -20.33 4.30
C GLY A 125 -26.93 -19.92 4.27
N CYS A 126 -27.45 -19.50 3.11
CA CYS A 126 -28.86 -19.16 2.96
C CYS A 126 -29.75 -20.40 3.12
N THR A 127 -30.69 -20.35 4.06
CA THR A 127 -31.72 -21.36 4.23
C THR A 127 -32.92 -21.13 3.29
N ASP A 128 -33.72 -22.15 3.05
CA ASP A 128 -34.92 -22.04 2.17
C ASP A 128 -35.91 -20.97 2.67
N ALA A 129 -36.03 -20.78 3.98
CA ALA A 129 -36.89 -19.74 4.57
C ALA A 129 -36.38 -18.31 4.30
N LEU A 130 -35.06 -18.10 4.26
CA LEU A 130 -34.43 -16.79 4.00
C LEU A 130 -34.33 -16.48 2.50
N ARG A 131 -34.31 -17.50 1.66
CA ARG A 131 -34.01 -17.41 0.23
C ARG A 131 -34.85 -16.37 -0.53
N PRO A 132 -36.19 -16.29 -0.39
CA PRO A 132 -36.98 -15.30 -1.11
C PRO A 132 -36.64 -13.86 -0.69
N TYR A 133 -36.35 -13.61 0.57
CA TYR A 133 -35.94 -12.29 1.07
C TYR A 133 -34.51 -11.95 0.65
N ALA A 134 -33.57 -12.90 0.74
CA ALA A 134 -32.17 -12.71 0.39
C ALA A 134 -31.95 -12.49 -1.11
N LEU A 135 -32.73 -13.14 -1.98
CA LEU A 135 -32.68 -12.91 -3.43
C LEU A 135 -33.17 -11.50 -3.81
N LYS A 136 -34.27 -11.04 -3.21
CA LYS A 136 -34.81 -9.70 -3.45
C LYS A 136 -33.86 -8.61 -2.94
N TYR A 137 -33.40 -8.72 -1.69
CA TYR A 137 -32.45 -7.80 -1.08
C TYR A 137 -31.12 -7.81 -1.82
N GLY A 138 -30.54 -9.00 -2.00
CA GLY A 138 -29.23 -9.19 -2.62
C GLY A 138 -29.16 -8.74 -4.09
N GLY A 139 -30.24 -8.93 -4.85
CA GLY A 139 -30.32 -8.46 -6.24
C GLY A 139 -30.24 -6.94 -6.35
N ILE A 140 -30.94 -6.21 -5.46
CA ILE A 140 -30.90 -4.73 -5.42
C ILE A 140 -29.51 -4.27 -4.93
N ILE A 141 -28.99 -4.87 -3.87
CA ILE A 141 -27.65 -4.54 -3.34
C ILE A 141 -26.58 -4.79 -4.40
N ALA A 142 -26.65 -5.90 -5.17
CA ALA A 142 -25.67 -6.21 -6.22
C ALA A 142 -25.57 -5.09 -7.27
N ILE A 143 -26.69 -4.46 -7.63
CA ILE A 143 -26.73 -3.29 -8.53
C ILE A 143 -26.08 -2.07 -7.86
N GLY A 144 -26.15 -1.95 -6.54
CA GLY A 144 -25.54 -0.89 -5.75
C GLY A 144 -24.02 -1.00 -5.57
N LEU A 145 -23.44 -2.22 -5.66
CA LEU A 145 -22.02 -2.48 -5.38
C LEU A 145 -21.06 -1.57 -6.16
N PRO A 146 -21.23 -1.27 -7.45
CA PRO A 146 -20.35 -0.36 -8.15
C PRO A 146 -20.32 1.05 -7.54
N PHE A 147 -21.45 1.57 -7.13
CA PHE A 147 -21.55 2.91 -6.53
C PHE A 147 -20.89 2.94 -5.15
N MET A 148 -21.09 1.90 -4.35
CA MET A 148 -20.43 1.73 -3.06
C MET A 148 -18.92 1.65 -3.22
N MET A 149 -18.43 0.79 -4.11
CA MET A 149 -17.01 0.55 -4.30
C MET A 149 -16.28 1.79 -4.81
N ILE A 150 -16.78 2.40 -5.88
CA ILE A 150 -16.15 3.58 -6.46
C ILE A 150 -16.27 4.77 -5.50
N GLY A 151 -17.42 4.93 -4.83
CA GLY A 151 -17.65 5.97 -3.82
C GLY A 151 -16.65 5.89 -2.66
N THR A 152 -16.41 4.69 -2.13
CA THR A 152 -15.44 4.44 -1.06
C THR A 152 -14.00 4.67 -1.54
N THR A 153 -13.65 4.18 -2.73
CA THR A 153 -12.33 4.43 -3.35
C THR A 153 -12.05 5.93 -3.49
N LEU A 154 -13.01 6.68 -4.05
CA LEU A 154 -12.89 8.13 -4.21
C LEU A 154 -12.79 8.85 -2.87
N ASN A 155 -13.51 8.40 -1.84
CA ASN A 155 -13.46 8.99 -0.51
C ASN A 155 -12.03 8.96 0.08
N SER A 156 -11.33 7.83 -0.04
CA SER A 156 -9.92 7.70 0.37
C SER A 156 -9.00 8.65 -0.42
N ILE A 157 -9.21 8.76 -1.74
CA ILE A 157 -8.43 9.64 -2.61
C ILE A 157 -8.67 11.12 -2.29
N ILE A 158 -9.93 11.53 -2.05
CA ILE A 158 -10.31 12.90 -1.68
C ILE A 158 -9.64 13.32 -0.37
N ARG A 159 -9.54 12.41 0.61
CA ARG A 159 -8.79 12.67 1.84
C ARG A 159 -7.31 12.96 1.56
N ALA A 160 -6.69 12.16 0.69
CA ALA A 160 -5.28 12.31 0.32
C ALA A 160 -5.01 13.60 -0.48
N ASP A 161 -5.99 14.06 -1.26
CA ASP A 161 -5.95 15.35 -1.97
C ASP A 161 -6.07 16.58 -1.04
N GLY A 162 -6.14 16.37 0.27
CA GLY A 162 -6.18 17.44 1.27
C GLY A 162 -7.59 17.97 1.58
N SER A 163 -8.64 17.25 1.23
CA SER A 163 -10.05 17.63 1.46
C SER A 163 -10.83 16.62 2.34
N PRO A 164 -10.34 16.29 3.56
CA PRO A 164 -11.01 15.31 4.42
C PRO A 164 -12.41 15.74 4.86
N GLN A 165 -12.67 17.05 4.97
CA GLN A 165 -14.00 17.59 5.29
C GLN A 165 -15.02 17.29 4.19
N TYR A 166 -14.62 17.36 2.93
CA TYR A 166 -15.49 17.02 1.80
C TYR A 166 -15.80 15.51 1.78
N ALA A 167 -14.79 14.67 2.02
CA ALA A 167 -14.97 13.23 2.15
C ALA A 167 -15.93 12.87 3.30
N MET A 168 -15.80 13.54 4.46
CA MET A 168 -16.72 13.40 5.58
C MET A 168 -18.14 13.81 5.18
N PHE A 169 -18.31 14.98 4.57
CA PHE A 169 -19.62 15.50 4.17
C PHE A 169 -20.35 14.50 3.25
N SER A 170 -19.67 13.93 2.26
CA SER A 170 -20.29 12.97 1.34
C SER A 170 -20.79 11.71 2.06
N MET A 171 -20.01 11.17 3.01
CA MET A 171 -20.40 9.98 3.78
C MET A 171 -21.53 10.28 4.77
N VAL A 172 -21.43 11.37 5.51
CA VAL A 172 -22.45 11.77 6.49
C VAL A 172 -23.78 12.04 5.81
N LEU A 173 -23.76 12.73 4.65
CA LEU A 173 -24.98 12.98 3.89
C LEU A 173 -25.61 11.67 3.38
N GLY A 174 -24.82 10.72 2.90
CA GLY A 174 -25.30 9.40 2.51
C GLY A 174 -25.94 8.65 3.67
N ALA A 175 -25.30 8.63 4.84
CA ALA A 175 -25.84 7.99 6.04
C ALA A 175 -27.14 8.63 6.55
N ILE A 176 -27.22 9.96 6.56
CA ILE A 176 -28.44 10.68 6.93
C ILE A 176 -29.57 10.36 5.94
N LEU A 177 -29.25 10.36 4.63
CA LEU A 177 -30.24 10.06 3.60
C LEU A 177 -30.76 8.63 3.76
N ASN A 178 -29.89 7.64 3.99
CA ASN A 178 -30.30 6.26 4.25
C ASN A 178 -31.22 6.19 5.47
N THR A 179 -30.84 6.78 6.61
CA THR A 179 -31.64 6.79 7.84
C THR A 179 -33.05 7.42 7.65
N ILE A 180 -33.16 8.39 6.73
CA ILE A 180 -34.47 9.00 6.39
C ILE A 180 -35.27 8.13 5.43
N LEU A 181 -34.61 7.53 4.41
CA LEU A 181 -35.29 6.75 3.39
C LEU A 181 -35.75 5.38 3.89
N ASP A 182 -35.02 4.74 4.81
CA ASP A 182 -35.36 3.45 5.38
C ASP A 182 -36.80 3.42 5.95
N PRO A 183 -37.19 4.28 6.92
CA PRO A 183 -38.56 4.27 7.44
C PRO A 183 -39.60 4.60 6.37
N ILE A 184 -39.27 5.43 5.39
CA ILE A 184 -40.19 5.78 4.31
C ILE A 184 -40.47 4.54 3.43
N PHE A 185 -39.43 3.84 2.99
CA PHE A 185 -39.61 2.70 2.11
C PHE A 185 -40.06 1.43 2.85
N VAL A 186 -39.56 1.20 4.05
CA VAL A 186 -39.90 -0.01 4.82
C VAL A 186 -41.30 0.10 5.41
N PHE A 187 -41.68 1.23 6.05
CA PHE A 187 -42.94 1.36 6.78
C PHE A 187 -44.03 2.09 5.98
N ALA A 188 -43.71 3.29 5.42
CA ALA A 188 -44.76 4.08 4.74
C ALA A 188 -45.14 3.46 3.40
N LEU A 189 -44.16 3.02 2.59
CA LEU A 189 -44.43 2.36 1.29
C LEU A 189 -44.60 0.84 1.42
N LYS A 190 -44.37 0.27 2.60
CA LYS A 190 -44.51 -1.17 2.89
C LYS A 190 -43.71 -2.10 1.96
N MET A 191 -42.54 -1.65 1.50
CA MET A 191 -41.70 -2.41 0.58
C MET A 191 -40.84 -3.47 1.29
N GLY A 192 -40.83 -3.51 2.61
CA GLY A 192 -40.09 -4.51 3.39
C GLY A 192 -38.57 -4.47 3.11
N VAL A 193 -37.96 -5.64 2.89
CA VAL A 193 -36.49 -5.75 2.64
C VAL A 193 -36.05 -5.08 1.35
N GLU A 194 -36.91 -5.05 0.33
CA GLU A 194 -36.66 -4.38 -0.95
C GLU A 194 -36.51 -2.85 -0.70
N GLY A 195 -37.38 -2.30 0.15
CA GLY A 195 -37.33 -0.88 0.52
C GLY A 195 -36.01 -0.48 1.19
N ALA A 196 -35.53 -1.26 2.15
CA ALA A 196 -34.26 -1.03 2.81
C ALA A 196 -33.08 -1.13 1.81
N ALA A 197 -33.10 -2.14 0.91
CA ALA A 197 -32.07 -2.26 -0.12
C ALA A 197 -32.04 -1.05 -1.07
N ILE A 198 -33.22 -0.54 -1.50
CA ILE A 198 -33.34 0.64 -2.35
C ILE A 198 -32.82 1.89 -1.62
N ALA A 199 -33.19 2.08 -0.35
CA ALA A 199 -32.71 3.21 0.46
C ALA A 199 -31.18 3.22 0.56
N THR A 200 -30.59 2.04 0.80
CA THR A 200 -29.13 1.87 0.87
C THR A 200 -28.48 2.19 -0.48
N VAL A 201 -28.97 1.66 -1.59
CA VAL A 201 -28.41 1.90 -2.92
C VAL A 201 -28.53 3.37 -3.34
N LEU A 202 -29.68 4.01 -3.09
CA LEU A 202 -29.87 5.43 -3.39
C LEU A 202 -28.88 6.31 -2.59
N SER A 203 -28.68 6.01 -1.33
CA SER A 203 -27.71 6.73 -0.49
C SER A 203 -26.26 6.55 -0.96
N GLN A 204 -25.91 5.34 -1.43
CA GLN A 204 -24.61 5.07 -2.04
C GLN A 204 -24.44 5.81 -3.38
N ILE A 205 -25.48 5.90 -4.21
CA ILE A 205 -25.46 6.67 -5.46
C ILE A 205 -25.24 8.16 -5.16
N VAL A 206 -25.92 8.74 -4.18
CA VAL A 206 -25.74 10.14 -3.81
C VAL A 206 -24.30 10.38 -3.33
N THR A 207 -23.77 9.54 -2.47
CA THR A 207 -22.38 9.63 -2.00
C THR A 207 -21.38 9.52 -3.18
N PHE A 208 -21.61 8.57 -4.09
CA PHE A 208 -20.83 8.39 -5.31
C PHE A 208 -20.84 9.65 -6.18
N VAL A 209 -22.02 10.20 -6.47
CA VAL A 209 -22.18 11.41 -7.31
C VAL A 209 -21.44 12.59 -6.70
N ILE A 210 -21.56 12.81 -5.40
CA ILE A 210 -20.85 13.88 -4.69
C ILE A 210 -19.33 13.71 -4.84
N ASN A 211 -18.83 12.49 -4.65
CA ASN A 211 -17.40 12.20 -4.77
C ASN A 211 -16.90 12.35 -6.22
N VAL A 212 -17.70 11.99 -7.23
CA VAL A 212 -17.37 12.21 -8.66
C VAL A 212 -17.34 13.70 -9.00
N ILE A 213 -18.25 14.50 -8.47
CA ILE A 213 -18.24 15.96 -8.66
C ILE A 213 -16.94 16.58 -8.14
N TYR A 214 -16.37 16.04 -7.07
CA TYR A 214 -15.09 16.50 -6.53
C TYR A 214 -13.93 16.34 -7.50
N LEU A 215 -13.94 15.34 -8.39
CA LEU A 215 -12.85 15.14 -9.38
C LEU A 215 -12.60 16.37 -10.25
N ARG A 216 -13.60 17.24 -10.43
CA ARG A 216 -13.47 18.53 -11.13
C ARG A 216 -12.75 19.61 -10.30
N LYS A 217 -12.60 19.38 -8.99
CA LYS A 217 -12.05 20.34 -8.02
C LYS A 217 -10.80 19.80 -7.32
N PHE A 218 -10.11 18.84 -7.97
CA PHE A 218 -8.90 18.25 -7.42
C PHE A 218 -7.85 19.35 -7.17
N LYS A 219 -7.18 19.33 -6.02
CA LYS A 219 -6.32 20.44 -5.55
C LYS A 219 -4.85 20.20 -5.84
N SER A 220 -4.39 18.96 -5.66
CA SER A 220 -2.96 18.62 -5.69
C SER A 220 -2.43 18.29 -7.08
N ILE A 221 -3.31 17.86 -7.99
CA ILE A 221 -2.98 17.43 -9.36
C ILE A 221 -4.05 17.88 -10.35
N ASN A 222 -3.68 17.99 -11.65
CA ASN A 222 -4.62 18.27 -12.73
C ASN A 222 -5.06 16.97 -13.42
N LEU A 223 -6.28 16.52 -13.13
CA LEU A 223 -6.88 15.36 -13.80
C LEU A 223 -7.40 15.76 -15.19
N ASP A 224 -6.51 15.89 -16.18
CA ASP A 224 -6.91 16.11 -17.56
C ASP A 224 -7.50 14.83 -18.16
N ARG A 225 -8.70 14.93 -18.77
CA ARG A 225 -9.37 13.81 -19.45
C ARG A 225 -8.49 13.12 -20.50
N ARG A 226 -7.58 13.86 -21.14
CA ARG A 226 -6.67 13.32 -22.17
C ARG A 226 -5.57 12.42 -21.58
N LYS A 227 -5.23 12.62 -20.31
CA LYS A 227 -4.22 11.84 -19.55
C LYS A 227 -4.83 10.68 -18.76
N PHE A 228 -6.16 10.53 -18.76
CA PHE A 228 -6.88 9.49 -18.02
C PHE A 228 -6.71 8.14 -18.75
N LYS A 229 -5.50 7.58 -18.64
CA LYS A 229 -5.13 6.29 -19.23
C LYS A 229 -4.67 5.33 -18.14
N ILE A 230 -5.09 4.07 -18.25
CA ILE A 230 -4.59 3.03 -17.34
C ILE A 230 -3.13 2.72 -17.68
N SER A 231 -2.29 2.74 -16.65
CA SER A 231 -0.96 2.14 -16.68
C SER A 231 -1.02 0.86 -15.85
N PHE A 232 -0.89 -0.29 -16.48
CA PHE A 232 -0.96 -1.58 -15.79
C PHE A 232 0.12 -1.72 -14.70
N SER A 233 1.33 -1.19 -14.95
CA SER A 233 2.41 -1.14 -13.96
C SER A 233 2.01 -0.30 -12.74
N THR A 234 1.44 0.88 -12.97
CA THR A 234 1.00 1.78 -11.89
C THR A 234 -0.21 1.21 -11.14
N ALA A 235 -1.18 0.61 -11.85
CA ALA A 235 -2.32 -0.05 -11.23
C ALA A 235 -1.86 -1.19 -10.29
N LYS A 236 -0.86 -1.98 -10.70
CA LYS A 236 -0.25 -3.00 -9.86
C LYS A 236 0.40 -2.39 -8.61
N LYS A 237 1.19 -1.31 -8.74
CA LYS A 237 1.82 -0.63 -7.60
C LYS A 237 0.77 -0.12 -6.60
N VAL A 238 -0.29 0.51 -7.08
CA VAL A 238 -1.43 0.98 -6.27
C VAL A 238 -2.10 -0.17 -5.53
N SER A 239 -2.44 -1.27 -6.24
CA SER A 239 -3.08 -2.44 -5.64
C SER A 239 -2.19 -3.08 -4.56
N MET A 240 -0.88 -3.15 -4.80
CA MET A 240 0.08 -3.68 -3.82
C MET A 240 0.19 -2.81 -2.56
N LEU A 241 0.09 -1.49 -2.69
CA LEU A 241 0.06 -0.59 -1.53
C LEU A 241 -1.20 -0.77 -0.68
N GLY A 242 -2.32 -1.11 -1.31
CA GLY A 242 -3.59 -1.35 -0.61
C GLY A 242 -3.85 -2.80 -0.21
N ILE A 243 -2.96 -3.73 -0.52
CA ILE A 243 -3.18 -5.17 -0.27
C ILE A 243 -3.43 -5.50 1.21
N SER A 244 -2.83 -4.74 2.12
CA SER A 244 -3.05 -4.92 3.56
C SER A 244 -4.48 -4.61 3.98
N SER A 245 -5.10 -3.56 3.42
CA SER A 245 -6.51 -3.23 3.66
C SER A 245 -7.42 -4.35 3.14
N PHE A 246 -7.15 -4.87 1.94
CA PHE A 246 -7.88 -6.02 1.38
C PHE A 246 -7.81 -7.24 2.29
N ILE A 247 -6.61 -7.63 2.71
CA ILE A 247 -6.40 -8.79 3.58
C ILE A 247 -7.11 -8.60 4.91
N THR A 248 -7.06 -7.39 5.49
CA THR A 248 -7.72 -7.10 6.77
C THR A 248 -9.22 -7.33 6.67
N GLU A 249 -9.88 -6.75 5.67
CA GLU A 249 -11.34 -6.90 5.49
C GLU A 249 -11.75 -8.34 5.17
N MET A 250 -11.03 -9.02 4.29
CA MET A 250 -11.29 -10.43 3.97
C MET A 250 -11.09 -11.34 5.18
N SER A 251 -10.11 -11.05 6.02
CA SER A 251 -9.83 -11.84 7.23
C SER A 251 -10.98 -11.77 8.26
N ILE A 252 -11.67 -10.63 8.34
CA ILE A 252 -12.80 -10.45 9.27
C ILE A 252 -13.89 -11.48 8.99
N VAL A 253 -14.18 -11.77 7.72
CA VAL A 253 -15.20 -12.76 7.34
C VAL A 253 -14.84 -14.16 7.88
N PHE A 254 -13.58 -14.58 7.71
CA PHE A 254 -13.12 -15.88 8.22
C PHE A 254 -13.08 -15.95 9.75
N VAL A 255 -12.70 -14.85 10.40
CA VAL A 255 -12.69 -14.75 11.87
C VAL A 255 -14.11 -14.91 12.42
N ILE A 256 -15.09 -14.15 11.91
CA ILE A 256 -16.48 -14.21 12.37
C ILE A 256 -17.07 -15.61 12.16
N ALA A 257 -16.81 -16.23 11.01
CA ALA A 257 -17.30 -17.59 10.75
C ALA A 257 -16.70 -18.61 11.75
N THR A 258 -15.40 -18.54 12.02
CA THR A 258 -14.74 -19.42 12.98
C THR A 258 -15.21 -19.16 14.41
N GLU A 259 -15.35 -17.89 14.78
CA GLU A 259 -15.81 -17.45 16.10
C GLU A 259 -17.22 -17.98 16.40
N ASN A 260 -18.16 -17.77 15.50
CA ASN A 260 -19.52 -18.26 15.66
C ASN A 260 -19.57 -19.79 15.80
N ASN A 261 -18.80 -20.53 14.99
CA ASN A 261 -18.73 -21.98 15.07
C ASN A 261 -18.15 -22.46 16.42
N MET A 262 -17.07 -21.82 16.88
CA MET A 262 -16.43 -22.20 18.15
C MET A 262 -17.30 -21.81 19.36
N LEU A 263 -17.99 -20.66 19.31
CA LEU A 263 -18.93 -20.23 20.33
C LEU A 263 -20.12 -21.16 20.42
N ALA A 264 -20.69 -21.58 19.28
CA ALA A 264 -21.79 -22.55 19.23
C ALA A 264 -21.36 -23.88 19.86
N LYS A 265 -20.23 -24.43 19.42
CA LYS A 265 -19.70 -25.72 19.91
C LYS A 265 -19.37 -25.68 21.40
N CYS A 266 -18.50 -24.77 21.83
CA CYS A 266 -18.04 -24.67 23.20
C CYS A 266 -19.14 -24.12 24.14
N GLY A 267 -20.08 -23.35 23.64
CA GLY A 267 -21.23 -22.84 24.36
C GLY A 267 -22.20 -23.96 24.72
N ALA A 268 -22.49 -24.88 23.78
CA ALA A 268 -23.35 -26.04 24.04
C ALA A 268 -22.89 -26.91 25.22
N ASP A 269 -21.57 -27.02 25.38
CA ASP A 269 -20.94 -27.79 26.48
C ASP A 269 -20.80 -26.96 27.79
N SER A 270 -21.34 -25.73 27.82
CA SER A 270 -21.25 -24.82 28.95
C SER A 270 -22.62 -24.53 29.59
N LYS A 271 -22.61 -23.93 30.77
CA LYS A 271 -23.85 -23.46 31.44
C LYS A 271 -24.59 -22.35 30.66
N PHE A 272 -23.94 -21.73 29.67
CA PHE A 272 -24.48 -20.61 28.93
C PHE A 272 -25.26 -21.03 27.66
N GLY A 273 -25.17 -22.31 27.25
CA GLY A 273 -25.76 -22.77 25.99
C GLY A 273 -25.10 -22.19 24.75
N SER A 274 -25.60 -22.53 23.55
CA SER A 274 -25.03 -22.08 22.28
C SER A 274 -25.40 -20.65 21.93
N GLU A 275 -26.57 -20.16 22.34
CA GLU A 275 -27.14 -18.89 21.87
C GLU A 275 -26.60 -17.66 22.58
N ILE A 276 -26.45 -17.73 23.93
CA ILE A 276 -25.97 -16.60 24.74
C ILE A 276 -24.56 -16.18 24.31
N PRO A 277 -23.57 -17.11 24.17
CA PRO A 277 -22.21 -16.73 23.77
C PRO A 277 -22.15 -16.03 22.40
N ILE A 278 -22.88 -16.51 21.41
CA ILE A 278 -22.90 -15.92 20.06
C ILE A 278 -23.50 -14.51 20.10
N THR A 279 -24.66 -14.38 20.78
CA THR A 279 -25.36 -13.09 20.88
C THR A 279 -24.52 -12.05 21.61
N VAL A 280 -24.01 -12.42 22.76
CA VAL A 280 -23.24 -11.50 23.63
C VAL A 280 -21.92 -11.11 22.98
N LEU A 281 -21.15 -12.07 22.43
CA LEU A 281 -19.87 -11.72 21.82
C LEU A 281 -20.06 -10.87 20.56
N GLY A 282 -21.16 -11.12 19.81
CA GLY A 282 -21.56 -10.23 18.71
C GLY A 282 -21.77 -8.78 19.16
N ILE A 283 -22.36 -8.55 20.34
CA ILE A 283 -22.52 -7.19 20.90
C ILE A 283 -21.16 -6.62 21.37
N VAL A 284 -20.34 -7.42 22.05
CA VAL A 284 -18.98 -7.02 22.46
C VAL A 284 -18.15 -6.58 21.25
N MET A 285 -18.26 -7.31 20.14
CA MET A 285 -17.57 -6.96 18.89
C MET A 285 -18.09 -5.66 18.29
N LYS A 286 -19.41 -5.39 18.31
CA LYS A 286 -19.98 -4.11 17.84
C LYS A 286 -19.47 -2.92 18.66
N ILE A 287 -19.37 -3.06 19.96
CA ILE A 287 -18.81 -2.01 20.85
C ILE A 287 -17.32 -1.83 20.57
N SER A 288 -16.57 -2.92 20.40
CA SER A 288 -15.16 -2.87 20.01
C SER A 288 -14.95 -2.20 18.65
N GLN A 289 -15.90 -2.40 17.70
CA GLN A 289 -15.86 -1.74 16.39
C GLN A 289 -15.97 -0.22 16.49
N ILE A 290 -16.74 0.31 17.44
CA ILE A 290 -16.80 1.77 17.70
C ILE A 290 -15.41 2.28 18.12
N LEU A 291 -14.74 1.61 19.04
CA LEU A 291 -13.37 1.94 19.44
C LEU A 291 -12.41 1.88 18.24
N ASN A 292 -12.47 0.79 17.49
CA ASN A 292 -11.61 0.60 16.32
C ASN A 292 -11.86 1.65 15.25
N SER A 293 -13.11 2.09 15.04
CA SER A 293 -13.44 3.18 14.11
C SER A 293 -12.76 4.50 14.49
N ILE A 294 -12.64 4.79 15.78
CA ILE A 294 -11.93 5.99 16.25
C ILE A 294 -10.43 5.85 15.98
N VAL A 295 -9.83 4.72 16.34
CA VAL A 295 -8.39 4.46 16.16
C VAL A 295 -8.02 4.44 14.67
N ILE A 296 -8.81 3.75 13.84
CA ILE A 296 -8.65 3.75 12.37
C ILE A 296 -8.80 5.17 11.82
N GLY A 297 -9.78 5.94 12.30
CA GLY A 297 -9.99 7.32 11.86
C GLY A 297 -8.80 8.23 12.12
N ILE A 298 -8.13 8.07 13.28
CA ILE A 298 -6.90 8.79 13.60
C ILE A 298 -5.77 8.36 12.65
N ALA A 299 -5.58 7.08 12.47
CA ALA A 299 -4.48 6.53 11.67
C ALA A 299 -4.67 6.81 10.17
N ALA A 300 -5.85 6.54 9.61
CA ALA A 300 -6.17 6.80 8.21
C ALA A 300 -6.20 8.30 7.87
N GLY A 301 -6.67 9.16 8.80
CA GLY A 301 -6.56 10.60 8.66
C GLY A 301 -5.11 11.08 8.64
N SER A 302 -4.19 10.41 9.33
CA SER A 302 -2.75 10.75 9.32
C SER A 302 -1.99 10.19 8.12
N GLN A 303 -2.55 9.24 7.36
CA GLN A 303 -1.90 8.58 6.22
C GLN A 303 -1.34 9.57 5.17
N PRO A 304 -2.09 10.60 4.72
CA PRO A 304 -1.55 11.60 3.78
C PRO A 304 -0.38 12.40 4.36
N ILE A 305 -0.42 12.70 5.66
CA ILE A 305 0.65 13.45 6.35
C ILE A 305 1.93 12.62 6.39
N LEU A 306 1.81 11.34 6.75
CA LEU A 306 2.94 10.40 6.82
C LEU A 306 3.54 10.16 5.44
N GLY A 307 2.71 9.84 4.44
CA GLY A 307 3.14 9.54 3.07
C GLY A 307 3.85 10.72 2.42
N TYR A 308 3.25 11.92 2.50
CA TYR A 308 3.86 13.14 1.96
C TYR A 308 5.21 13.46 2.60
N ASN A 309 5.29 13.48 3.93
CA ASN A 309 6.54 13.82 4.63
C ASN A 309 7.63 12.75 4.43
N TYR A 310 7.24 11.47 4.29
CA TYR A 310 8.17 10.39 3.96
C TYR A 310 8.71 10.54 2.54
N GLY A 311 7.85 10.79 1.54
CA GLY A 311 8.23 11.04 0.16
C GLY A 311 9.09 12.31 0.00
N ALA A 312 8.87 13.31 0.86
CA ALA A 312 9.67 14.55 0.90
C ALA A 312 10.98 14.44 1.71
N GLY A 313 11.32 13.26 2.25
CA GLY A 313 12.53 13.07 3.07
C GLY A 313 12.46 13.73 4.46
N LYS A 314 11.32 14.30 4.87
CA LYS A 314 11.15 15.01 6.16
C LYS A 314 10.96 14.03 7.33
N ASN A 315 11.97 13.19 7.61
CA ASN A 315 11.92 12.08 8.56
C ASN A 315 11.51 12.49 9.99
N ASP A 316 11.92 13.68 10.46
CA ASP A 316 11.52 14.16 11.80
C ASP A 316 10.02 14.41 11.89
N ARG A 317 9.42 14.95 10.83
CA ARG A 317 7.98 15.15 10.78
C ARG A 317 7.23 13.82 10.74
N VAL A 318 7.78 12.81 10.04
CA VAL A 318 7.24 11.44 10.03
C VAL A 318 7.23 10.87 11.45
N LYS A 319 8.36 10.94 12.18
CA LYS A 319 8.45 10.45 13.57
C LYS A 319 7.52 11.20 14.52
N GLN A 320 7.46 12.52 14.41
CA GLN A 320 6.59 13.34 15.24
C GLN A 320 5.12 13.01 14.97
N THR A 321 4.74 12.83 13.71
CA THR A 321 3.38 12.42 13.33
C THR A 321 3.06 11.04 13.90
N LEU A 322 3.94 10.06 13.69
CA LEU A 322 3.79 8.70 14.21
C LEU A 322 3.65 8.69 15.74
N LYS A 323 4.55 9.38 16.46
CA LYS A 323 4.50 9.50 17.93
C LYS A 323 3.17 10.08 18.40
N THR A 324 2.69 11.15 17.76
CA THR A 324 1.43 11.81 18.14
C THR A 324 0.24 10.90 17.88
N VAL A 325 0.20 10.23 16.73
CA VAL A 325 -0.87 9.27 16.38
C VAL A 325 -0.92 8.12 17.38
N LEU A 326 0.23 7.49 17.67
CA LEU A 326 0.33 6.41 18.65
C LEU A 326 -0.12 6.86 20.05
N SER A 327 0.35 8.03 20.52
CA SER A 327 -0.02 8.54 21.84
C SER A 327 -1.52 8.80 21.98
N ILE A 328 -2.17 9.38 20.97
CA ILE A 328 -3.61 9.64 20.98
C ILE A 328 -4.37 8.30 20.92
N SER A 329 -3.97 7.39 20.04
CA SER A 329 -4.63 6.08 19.86
C SER A 329 -4.53 5.22 21.12
N VAL A 330 -3.37 5.15 21.76
CA VAL A 330 -3.17 4.44 23.02
C VAL A 330 -3.99 5.08 24.14
N GLY A 331 -4.03 6.43 24.23
CA GLY A 331 -4.84 7.12 25.22
C GLY A 331 -6.33 6.78 25.11
N ILE A 332 -6.88 6.79 23.90
CA ILE A 332 -8.28 6.41 23.66
C ILE A 332 -8.54 4.95 23.96
N SER A 333 -7.65 4.05 23.52
CA SER A 333 -7.76 2.62 23.80
C SER A 333 -7.67 2.33 25.31
N THR A 334 -6.88 3.11 26.06
CA THR A 334 -6.79 2.99 27.53
C THR A 334 -8.10 3.42 28.20
N ILE A 335 -8.72 4.51 27.75
CA ILE A 335 -10.02 4.94 28.24
C ILE A 335 -11.06 3.84 27.99
N ALA A 336 -11.11 3.30 26.78
CA ALA A 336 -12.03 2.21 26.44
C ALA A 336 -11.76 0.95 27.28
N PHE A 337 -10.50 0.59 27.50
CA PHE A 337 -10.14 -0.52 28.40
C PHE A 337 -10.69 -0.31 29.82
N ILE A 338 -10.51 0.88 30.40
CA ILE A 338 -11.04 1.20 31.71
C ILE A 338 -12.57 1.02 31.74
N LEU A 339 -13.28 1.51 30.72
CA LEU A 339 -14.73 1.34 30.61
C LEU A 339 -15.14 -0.14 30.54
N PHE A 340 -14.46 -0.93 29.70
CA PHE A 340 -14.76 -2.36 29.53
C PHE A 340 -14.48 -3.18 30.79
N GLN A 341 -13.51 -2.79 31.61
CA GLN A 341 -13.18 -3.47 32.85
C GLN A 341 -14.06 -3.05 34.02
N THR A 342 -14.52 -1.79 34.08
CA THR A 342 -15.22 -1.23 35.23
C THR A 342 -16.74 -1.33 35.16
N ILE A 343 -17.33 -1.13 33.96
CA ILE A 343 -18.79 -1.05 33.80
C ILE A 343 -19.34 -1.95 32.66
N PRO A 344 -18.87 -3.21 32.50
CA PRO A 344 -19.33 -4.09 31.42
C PRO A 344 -20.83 -4.39 31.51
N ASP A 345 -21.37 -4.53 32.71
CA ASP A 345 -22.78 -4.72 33.01
C ASP A 345 -23.66 -3.59 32.43
N LYS A 346 -23.24 -2.34 32.58
CA LYS A 346 -23.98 -1.19 32.03
C LYS A 346 -23.90 -1.11 30.51
N LEU A 347 -22.75 -1.51 29.94
CA LEU A 347 -22.55 -1.50 28.49
C LEU A 347 -23.46 -2.50 27.77
N ILE A 348 -23.63 -3.71 28.33
CA ILE A 348 -24.51 -4.71 27.72
C ILE A 348 -25.99 -4.33 27.82
N LEU A 349 -26.40 -3.69 28.93
CA LEU A 349 -27.79 -3.26 29.14
C LEU A 349 -28.26 -2.21 28.13
N ILE A 350 -27.35 -1.50 27.46
CA ILE A 350 -27.70 -0.59 26.36
C ILE A 350 -28.35 -1.37 25.18
N PHE A 351 -27.99 -2.64 25.00
CA PHE A 351 -28.48 -3.49 23.91
C PHE A 351 -29.66 -4.39 24.29
N GLY A 352 -30.07 -4.38 25.55
CA GLY A 352 -31.24 -5.13 26.04
C GLY A 352 -31.01 -5.77 27.41
N ASN A 353 -32.12 -6.15 28.03
CA ASN A 353 -32.12 -6.92 29.28
C ASN A 353 -32.07 -8.41 28.97
N GLY A 354 -31.28 -9.14 29.72
CA GLY A 354 -31.18 -10.59 29.64
C GLY A 354 -31.22 -11.23 31.03
N ASP A 355 -31.18 -12.55 31.08
CA ASP A 355 -31.09 -13.33 32.33
C ASP A 355 -29.70 -13.17 32.97
N GLU A 356 -29.54 -13.77 34.16
CA GLU A 356 -28.30 -13.68 34.90
C GLU A 356 -27.10 -14.28 34.13
N ASN A 357 -27.30 -15.37 33.39
CA ASN A 357 -26.27 -15.99 32.56
C ASN A 357 -25.83 -15.07 31.41
N TYR A 358 -26.77 -14.33 30.81
CA TYR A 358 -26.49 -13.36 29.77
C TYR A 358 -25.58 -12.24 30.27
N ILE A 359 -25.89 -11.64 31.41
CA ILE A 359 -25.10 -10.57 32.04
C ILE A 359 -23.72 -11.09 32.47
N GLU A 360 -23.68 -12.29 33.10
CA GLU A 360 -22.44 -12.93 33.53
C GLU A 360 -21.50 -13.16 32.34
N PHE A 361 -22.02 -13.75 31.25
CA PHE A 361 -21.21 -13.99 30.05
C PHE A 361 -20.77 -12.70 29.39
N ALA A 362 -21.60 -11.65 29.40
CA ALA A 362 -21.23 -10.34 28.88
C ALA A 362 -20.06 -9.72 29.65
N CYS A 363 -20.10 -9.81 30.99
CA CYS A 363 -18.99 -9.36 31.82
C CYS A 363 -17.70 -10.13 31.54
N LEU A 364 -17.78 -11.45 31.32
CA LEU A 364 -16.63 -12.26 30.90
C LEU A 364 -16.12 -11.84 29.49
N GLY A 365 -17.02 -11.64 28.54
CA GLY A 365 -16.69 -11.19 27.18
C GLY A 365 -15.93 -9.86 27.18
N PHE A 366 -16.46 -8.84 27.84
CA PHE A 366 -15.79 -7.54 27.92
C PHE A 366 -14.45 -7.62 28.64
N ARG A 367 -14.40 -8.28 29.79
CA ARG A 367 -13.19 -8.34 30.64
C ARG A 367 -12.09 -9.19 30.04
N ILE A 368 -12.42 -10.34 29.46
CA ILE A 368 -11.42 -11.28 28.95
C ILE A 368 -11.11 -10.96 27.49
N TYR A 369 -12.11 -10.96 26.60
CA TYR A 369 -11.85 -10.82 25.16
C TYR A 369 -11.23 -9.48 24.81
N LEU A 370 -11.63 -8.37 25.48
CA LEU A 370 -11.08 -7.04 25.29
C LEU A 370 -9.99 -6.65 26.31
N MET A 371 -9.40 -7.62 27.01
CA MET A 371 -8.38 -7.37 28.04
C MET A 371 -7.15 -6.62 27.51
N LEU A 372 -6.75 -6.86 26.27
CA LEU A 372 -5.61 -6.22 25.63
C LEU A 372 -6.01 -5.23 24.51
N CYS A 373 -7.22 -4.68 24.56
CA CYS A 373 -7.66 -3.70 23.58
C CYS A 373 -6.77 -2.44 23.50
N ILE A 374 -5.98 -2.15 24.54
CA ILE A 374 -4.95 -1.09 24.53
C ILE A 374 -3.94 -1.33 23.41
N CYS A 375 -3.59 -2.59 23.13
CA CYS A 375 -2.65 -2.96 22.08
C CYS A 375 -3.13 -2.55 20.69
N ASN A 376 -4.45 -2.47 20.45
CA ASN A 376 -5.03 -2.00 19.19
C ASN A 376 -4.63 -0.54 18.90
N GLY A 377 -4.41 0.27 19.93
CA GLY A 377 -3.90 1.63 19.80
C GLY A 377 -2.49 1.74 19.22
N ILE A 378 -1.74 0.63 19.15
CA ILE A 378 -0.43 0.55 18.50
C ILE A 378 -0.51 -0.27 17.21
N GLN A 379 -1.19 -1.41 17.21
CA GLN A 379 -1.25 -2.32 16.07
C GLN A 379 -1.89 -1.68 14.83
N ILE A 380 -3.08 -1.09 14.97
CA ILE A 380 -3.83 -0.49 13.86
C ILE A 380 -3.04 0.68 13.23
N PRO A 381 -2.57 1.68 14.01
CA PRO A 381 -1.75 2.74 13.44
C PRO A 381 -0.44 2.27 12.82
N SER A 382 0.17 1.19 13.33
CA SER A 382 1.39 0.61 12.76
C SER A 382 1.16 0.06 11.36
N GLY A 383 0.08 -0.67 11.14
CA GLY A 383 -0.29 -1.19 9.82
C GLY A 383 -0.49 -0.06 8.81
N ILE A 384 -1.27 0.97 9.17
CA ILE A 384 -1.53 2.14 8.32
C ILE A 384 -0.26 2.96 8.09
N PHE A 385 0.62 3.09 9.10
CA PHE A 385 1.92 3.74 8.96
C PHE A 385 2.79 3.05 7.90
N PHE A 386 2.96 1.72 7.98
CA PHE A 386 3.73 0.99 6.96
C PHE A 386 3.14 1.11 5.57
N GLN A 387 1.82 1.13 5.44
CA GLN A 387 1.14 1.37 4.17
C GLN A 387 1.43 2.79 3.64
N ALA A 388 1.33 3.81 4.49
CA ALA A 388 1.55 5.21 4.14
C ALA A 388 2.97 5.50 3.64
N ILE A 389 3.98 4.85 4.23
CA ILE A 389 5.40 4.99 3.82
C ILE A 389 5.81 4.04 2.68
N GLY A 390 4.85 3.35 2.06
CA GLY A 390 5.09 2.48 0.91
C GLY A 390 5.59 1.07 1.25
N LYS A 391 5.68 0.68 2.53
CA LYS A 391 6.13 -0.65 2.99
C LYS A 391 4.96 -1.63 3.16
N SER A 392 4.21 -1.85 2.08
CA SER A 392 2.95 -2.62 2.06
C SER A 392 3.09 -4.05 2.57
N VAL A 393 4.24 -4.70 2.36
CA VAL A 393 4.49 -6.06 2.87
C VAL A 393 4.52 -6.10 4.40
N LYS A 394 5.19 -5.15 5.06
CA LYS A 394 5.19 -5.08 6.52
C LYS A 394 3.77 -4.86 7.05
N SER A 395 2.99 -4.01 6.39
CA SER A 395 1.58 -3.79 6.69
C SER A 395 0.74 -5.07 6.52
N ALA A 396 0.91 -5.79 5.40
CA ALA A 396 0.21 -7.04 5.13
C ALA A 396 0.58 -8.15 6.14
N ILE A 397 1.86 -8.28 6.52
CA ILE A 397 2.31 -9.22 7.55
C ILE A 397 1.61 -8.94 8.88
N LEU A 398 1.50 -7.68 9.30
CA LEU A 398 0.80 -7.32 10.53
C LEU A 398 -0.69 -7.70 10.47
N SER A 399 -1.35 -7.49 9.34
CA SER A 399 -2.77 -7.84 9.16
C SER A 399 -3.00 -9.35 9.16
N ILE A 400 -2.20 -10.12 8.41
CA ILE A 400 -2.31 -11.58 8.33
C ILE A 400 -1.97 -12.23 9.67
N SER A 401 -0.89 -11.78 10.31
CA SER A 401 -0.41 -12.41 11.54
C SER A 401 -1.45 -12.35 12.64
N ARG A 402 -2.08 -11.20 12.87
CA ARG A 402 -3.08 -11.06 13.93
C ARG A 402 -4.33 -11.90 13.68
N GLN A 403 -4.92 -11.79 12.51
CA GLN A 403 -6.26 -12.34 12.26
C GLN A 403 -6.22 -13.80 11.81
N ILE A 404 -5.44 -14.11 10.78
CA ILE A 404 -5.42 -15.45 10.17
C ILE A 404 -4.43 -16.37 10.87
N ALA A 405 -3.18 -15.92 11.05
CA ALA A 405 -2.12 -16.80 11.53
C ALA A 405 -2.16 -17.05 13.05
N ILE A 406 -2.74 -16.12 13.84
CA ILE A 406 -2.73 -16.24 15.30
C ILE A 406 -4.15 -16.41 15.85
N LEU A 407 -5.11 -15.51 15.54
CA LEU A 407 -6.42 -15.51 16.17
C LEU A 407 -7.23 -16.77 15.82
N ILE A 408 -7.30 -17.16 14.53
CA ILE A 408 -8.05 -18.34 14.11
C ILE A 408 -7.49 -19.63 14.74
N PRO A 409 -6.18 -19.95 14.64
CA PRO A 409 -5.63 -21.12 15.29
C PRO A 409 -5.74 -21.08 16.82
N ALA A 410 -5.51 -19.92 17.45
CA ALA A 410 -5.65 -19.77 18.89
C ALA A 410 -7.09 -20.07 19.35
N MET A 411 -8.08 -19.56 18.61
CA MET A 411 -9.50 -19.78 18.90
C MET A 411 -9.87 -21.26 18.84
N ILE A 412 -9.38 -21.97 17.81
CA ILE A 412 -9.62 -23.41 17.66
C ILE A 412 -8.89 -24.21 18.75
N ILE A 413 -7.61 -23.93 18.99
CA ILE A 413 -6.79 -24.68 19.94
C ILE A 413 -7.26 -24.43 21.38
N LEU A 414 -7.34 -23.15 21.80
CA LEU A 414 -7.73 -22.80 23.15
C LEU A 414 -9.19 -23.15 23.43
N GLY A 415 -10.08 -23.00 22.42
CA GLY A 415 -11.48 -23.39 22.51
C GLY A 415 -11.64 -24.89 22.76
N ASN A 416 -10.88 -25.75 22.06
CA ASN A 416 -10.90 -27.18 22.29
C ASN A 416 -10.25 -27.60 23.63
N LEU A 417 -9.27 -26.85 24.16
CA LEU A 417 -8.57 -27.16 25.41
C LEU A 417 -9.33 -26.64 26.65
N PHE A 418 -9.87 -25.44 26.59
CA PHE A 418 -10.43 -24.72 27.74
C PHE A 418 -11.91 -24.36 27.56
N GLY A 419 -12.58 -24.90 26.54
CA GLY A 419 -13.99 -24.64 26.26
C GLY A 419 -14.26 -23.15 25.95
N ILE A 420 -15.42 -22.66 26.40
CA ILE A 420 -15.86 -21.29 26.08
C ILE A 420 -14.92 -20.19 26.58
N LYS A 421 -14.25 -20.41 27.73
CA LYS A 421 -13.24 -19.46 28.22
C LYS A 421 -12.01 -19.43 27.33
N GLY A 422 -11.63 -20.57 26.74
CA GLY A 422 -10.54 -20.65 25.78
C GLY A 422 -10.81 -19.81 24.51
N VAL A 423 -12.05 -19.81 24.03
CA VAL A 423 -12.47 -18.95 22.92
C VAL A 423 -12.30 -17.47 23.29
N LEU A 424 -12.70 -17.06 24.51
CA LEU A 424 -12.51 -15.68 24.97
C LEU A 424 -11.04 -15.29 25.12
N TYR A 425 -10.15 -16.19 25.58
CA TYR A 425 -8.71 -15.92 25.71
C TYR A 425 -7.97 -15.84 24.38
N SER A 426 -8.55 -16.32 23.29
CA SER A 426 -7.92 -16.24 21.96
C SER A 426 -7.70 -14.80 21.49
N GLY A 427 -8.62 -13.88 21.82
CA GLY A 427 -8.50 -12.44 21.52
C GLY A 427 -7.24 -11.81 22.11
N PRO A 428 -7.11 -11.79 23.46
CA PRO A 428 -5.92 -11.27 24.14
C PRO A 428 -4.61 -11.94 23.70
N PHE A 429 -4.63 -13.26 23.48
CA PHE A 429 -3.45 -13.97 22.98
C PHE A 429 -3.00 -13.44 21.61
N ALA A 430 -3.93 -13.29 20.67
CA ALA A 430 -3.64 -12.75 19.36
C ALA A 430 -3.16 -11.29 19.45
N ASP A 431 -3.78 -10.47 20.28
CA ASP A 431 -3.41 -9.07 20.49
C ASP A 431 -2.00 -8.94 21.09
N ALA A 432 -1.63 -9.80 22.05
CA ALA A 432 -0.30 -9.81 22.66
C ALA A 432 0.81 -10.11 21.63
N VAL A 433 0.64 -11.18 20.85
CA VAL A 433 1.63 -11.59 19.83
C VAL A 433 1.74 -10.53 18.73
N ALA A 434 0.61 -10.03 18.22
CA ALA A 434 0.59 -9.01 17.19
C ALA A 434 1.16 -7.66 17.70
N PHE A 435 0.96 -7.33 18.98
CA PHE A 435 1.58 -6.16 19.62
C PHE A 435 3.10 -6.26 19.60
N VAL A 436 3.67 -7.40 20.06
CA VAL A 436 5.12 -7.62 20.06
C VAL A 436 5.69 -7.49 18.65
N LEU A 437 5.03 -8.09 17.64
CA LEU A 437 5.44 -7.99 16.25
C LEU A 437 5.39 -6.53 15.75
N SER A 438 4.30 -5.81 16.06
CA SER A 438 4.11 -4.42 15.65
C SER A 438 5.18 -3.50 16.25
N VAL A 439 5.44 -3.63 17.55
CA VAL A 439 6.46 -2.83 18.26
C VAL A 439 7.85 -3.14 17.71
N THR A 440 8.18 -4.42 17.47
CA THR A 440 9.47 -4.82 16.91
C THR A 440 9.71 -4.19 15.54
N LEU A 441 8.73 -4.29 14.64
CA LEU A 441 8.84 -3.70 13.30
C LEU A 441 8.90 -2.17 13.35
N LEU A 442 8.15 -1.52 14.26
CA LEU A 442 8.21 -0.06 14.44
C LEU A 442 9.57 0.40 14.95
N ILE A 443 10.14 -0.26 15.97
CA ILE A 443 11.45 0.10 16.51
C ILE A 443 12.50 -0.01 15.42
N PHE A 444 12.48 -1.10 14.64
CA PHE A 444 13.40 -1.27 13.53
C PHE A 444 13.26 -0.15 12.48
N GLU A 445 12.01 0.20 12.14
CA GLU A 445 11.75 1.25 11.15
C GLU A 445 12.16 2.64 11.64
N VAL A 446 11.85 2.99 12.88
CA VAL A 446 12.23 4.28 13.48
C VAL A 446 13.76 4.42 13.59
N ARG A 447 14.48 3.32 13.89
CA ARG A 447 15.95 3.30 13.86
C ARG A 447 16.48 3.57 12.44
N ASN A 448 15.90 2.97 11.42
CA ASN A 448 16.29 3.22 10.02
C ASN A 448 16.04 4.67 9.60
N LEU A 449 14.92 5.27 10.06
CA LEU A 449 14.67 6.70 9.83
C LEU A 449 15.68 7.62 10.53
N ASN A 450 16.32 7.17 11.63
CA ASN A 450 17.39 7.90 12.30
C ASN A 450 18.74 7.76 11.57
N GLY A 451 19.05 6.59 11.03
CA GLY A 451 20.29 6.35 10.28
C GLY A 451 20.43 7.25 9.05
N LYS A 452 19.34 7.55 8.38
CA LYS A 452 19.33 8.51 7.25
C LYS A 452 19.73 9.94 7.64
N LYS A 453 19.54 10.35 8.90
CA LYS A 453 19.89 11.71 9.38
C LYS A 453 21.39 11.93 9.59
N VAL A 454 22.11 10.89 10.00
CA VAL A 454 23.57 10.99 10.21
C VAL A 454 24.28 11.22 8.87
N THR A 455 23.72 10.67 7.79
CA THR A 455 24.27 10.84 6.43
C THR A 455 23.96 12.23 5.86
N GLU A 456 22.77 12.78 6.09
CA GLU A 456 22.37 14.12 5.61
C GLU A 456 23.08 15.26 6.37
N SER A 457 23.31 15.12 7.70
CA SER A 457 24.00 16.15 8.48
C SER A 457 25.50 16.24 8.15
N HIS A 458 26.14 15.13 7.78
CA HIS A 458 27.53 15.14 7.29
C HIS A 458 27.66 15.67 5.86
N ILE A 459 26.60 15.54 5.04
CA ILE A 459 26.56 16.07 3.66
C ILE A 459 26.27 17.58 3.67
N SER A 460 25.39 18.09 4.55
CA SER A 460 25.07 19.51 4.61
C SER A 460 26.19 20.36 5.22
N SER A 461 26.94 19.84 6.20
CA SER A 461 28.10 20.55 6.75
C SER A 461 29.33 20.60 5.82
N LYS A 462 29.45 19.63 4.88
CA LYS A 462 30.44 19.65 3.80
C LYS A 462 30.00 20.51 2.60
N LYS A 463 28.72 20.73 2.39
CA LYS A 463 28.22 21.52 1.25
C LYS A 463 28.42 23.01 1.37
N GLU A 464 28.64 23.56 2.57
CA GLU A 464 28.89 25.00 2.76
C GLU A 464 30.35 25.39 2.55
N GLU A 465 31.29 24.45 2.65
CA GLU A 465 32.72 24.74 2.39
C GLU A 465 33.16 24.52 0.94
N ASP A 466 32.46 23.63 0.18
CA ASP A 466 32.86 23.25 -1.19
C ASP A 466 32.16 24.04 -2.33
N ILE A 467 31.21 24.95 -2.03
CA ILE A 467 30.48 25.72 -3.06
C ILE A 467 31.33 26.88 -3.67
N LYS A 468 32.55 27.09 -3.21
CA LYS A 468 33.43 28.18 -3.70
C LYS A 468 34.44 27.79 -4.78
N ALA A 469 34.45 26.54 -5.26
CA ALA A 469 35.39 26.17 -6.34
C ALA A 469 34.79 25.06 -7.22
N SER A 470 34.05 25.39 -8.28
CA SER A 470 34.11 24.60 -9.53
C SER A 470 33.41 25.30 -10.68
N ASN A 471 34.19 26.07 -11.39
CA ASN A 471 34.07 26.15 -12.86
C ASN A 471 34.95 25.04 -13.44
N SER A 472 34.54 23.78 -13.38
CA SER A 472 35.24 22.69 -14.06
C SER A 472 34.30 22.13 -15.15
N ASN A 473 34.78 22.17 -16.40
CA ASN A 473 34.18 21.55 -17.58
C ASN A 473 34.24 20.01 -17.50
N ASN A 474 33.76 19.42 -16.39
CA ASN A 474 33.74 17.95 -16.22
C ASN A 474 32.70 17.34 -17.15
N PHE A 475 33.06 16.26 -17.85
CA PHE A 475 32.15 15.48 -18.68
C PHE A 475 32.10 14.02 -18.23
N VAL A 476 30.98 13.36 -18.47
CA VAL A 476 30.77 11.96 -18.10
C VAL A 476 30.32 11.15 -19.31
N ILE A 477 30.94 9.99 -19.51
CA ILE A 477 30.52 9.01 -20.52
C ILE A 477 29.84 7.85 -19.81
N THR A 478 28.55 7.63 -20.09
CA THR A 478 27.81 6.48 -19.56
C THR A 478 27.71 5.39 -20.61
N ILE A 479 28.07 4.14 -20.27
CA ILE A 479 28.04 3.00 -21.21
C ILE A 479 27.04 1.95 -20.74
N SER A 480 25.90 1.88 -21.43
CA SER A 480 25.00 0.74 -21.39
C SER A 480 25.43 -0.29 -22.43
N ARG A 481 25.32 -1.59 -22.16
CA ARG A 481 25.91 -2.61 -23.03
C ARG A 481 25.19 -3.94 -22.94
N GLU A 482 25.09 -4.65 -24.07
CA GLU A 482 24.70 -6.06 -24.09
C GLU A 482 25.82 -6.96 -23.55
N TYR A 483 25.46 -8.14 -23.04
CA TYR A 483 26.44 -9.11 -22.55
C TYR A 483 27.25 -9.70 -23.72
N GLY A 484 28.56 -9.72 -23.61
CA GLY A 484 29.46 -10.16 -24.69
C GLY A 484 29.68 -9.13 -25.80
N SER A 485 29.07 -7.92 -25.72
CA SER A 485 29.31 -6.86 -26.72
C SER A 485 30.68 -6.16 -26.62
N GLY A 486 31.49 -6.46 -25.61
CA GLY A 486 32.77 -5.78 -25.41
C GLY A 486 32.67 -4.40 -24.75
N GLY A 487 31.47 -3.93 -24.37
CA GLY A 487 31.25 -2.58 -23.86
C GLY A 487 32.03 -2.21 -22.60
N ARG A 488 32.39 -3.20 -21.74
CA ARG A 488 33.27 -2.97 -20.57
C ARG A 488 34.71 -2.65 -21.01
N TYR A 489 35.22 -3.39 -21.99
CA TYR A 489 36.53 -3.20 -22.53
C TYR A 489 36.65 -1.89 -23.31
N ILE A 490 35.61 -1.54 -24.10
CA ILE A 490 35.49 -0.25 -24.77
C ILE A 490 35.54 0.89 -23.74
N GLY A 491 34.79 0.77 -22.62
CA GLY A 491 34.84 1.76 -21.54
C GLY A 491 36.24 1.95 -20.94
N LYS A 492 37.01 0.85 -20.80
CA LYS A 492 38.40 0.92 -20.35
C LYS A 492 39.30 1.63 -21.36
N LEU A 493 39.18 1.28 -22.64
CA LEU A 493 39.97 1.93 -23.70
C LEU A 493 39.69 3.44 -23.80
N ILE A 494 38.43 3.85 -23.62
CA ILE A 494 38.04 5.26 -23.60
C ILE A 494 38.67 5.95 -22.37
N ALA A 495 38.56 5.36 -21.20
CA ALA A 495 39.13 5.89 -19.98
C ALA A 495 40.64 6.07 -20.07
N ASP A 496 41.34 5.05 -20.58
CA ASP A 496 42.80 5.07 -20.80
C ASP A 496 43.23 6.13 -21.83
N LYS A 497 42.48 6.27 -22.96
CA LYS A 497 42.79 7.25 -24.00
C LYS A 497 42.55 8.71 -23.57
N LEU A 498 41.50 8.96 -22.77
CA LEU A 498 41.14 10.30 -22.31
C LEU A 498 41.79 10.64 -20.96
N GLY A 499 42.51 9.73 -20.34
CA GLY A 499 43.16 9.95 -19.03
C GLY A 499 42.15 10.16 -17.89
N ILE A 500 40.94 9.58 -17.99
CA ILE A 500 39.86 9.73 -17.00
C ILE A 500 39.58 8.40 -16.30
N LYS A 501 38.90 8.45 -15.14
CA LYS A 501 38.61 7.26 -14.36
C LYS A 501 37.48 6.41 -14.95
N LEU A 502 37.61 5.08 -14.79
CA LEU A 502 36.56 4.11 -15.09
C LEU A 502 35.87 3.65 -13.80
N TYR A 503 34.56 3.80 -13.73
CA TYR A 503 33.74 3.35 -12.62
C TYR A 503 32.91 2.11 -13.02
N ASP A 504 33.39 0.94 -12.60
CA ASP A 504 32.69 -0.36 -12.76
C ASP A 504 32.85 -1.16 -11.47
N LYS A 505 33.98 -1.85 -11.25
CA LYS A 505 34.23 -2.63 -10.03
C LYS A 505 34.59 -1.77 -8.83
N GLU A 506 35.38 -0.70 -9.05
CA GLU A 506 35.74 0.26 -8.00
C GLU A 506 34.53 1.01 -7.43
N PHE A 507 33.48 1.15 -8.23
CA PHE A 507 32.22 1.74 -7.80
C PHE A 507 31.53 0.90 -6.72
N ILE A 508 31.50 -0.44 -6.88
CA ILE A 508 30.94 -1.35 -5.87
C ILE A 508 31.71 -1.23 -4.56
N GLU A 509 33.03 -1.16 -4.61
CA GLU A 509 33.88 -1.01 -3.43
C GLU A 509 33.59 0.32 -2.69
N LYS A 510 33.44 1.40 -3.42
CA LYS A 510 33.13 2.71 -2.84
C LYS A 510 31.74 2.75 -2.19
N VAL A 511 30.73 2.20 -2.84
CA VAL A 511 29.38 2.05 -2.28
C VAL A 511 29.40 1.17 -1.02
N ALA A 512 30.16 0.07 -1.04
CA ALA A 512 30.29 -0.81 0.10
C ALA A 512 30.89 -0.08 1.32
N LEU A 513 31.94 0.69 1.13
CA LEU A 513 32.57 1.47 2.19
C LEU A 513 31.65 2.55 2.77
N GLU A 514 30.90 3.27 1.94
CA GLU A 514 30.02 4.35 2.38
C GLU A 514 28.73 3.84 3.04
N THR A 515 28.24 2.66 2.66
CA THR A 515 27.02 2.08 3.24
C THR A 515 27.27 1.23 4.48
N GLY A 516 28.54 0.96 4.84
CA GLY A 516 28.89 0.05 5.94
C GLY A 516 28.54 -1.42 5.66
N LEU A 517 28.19 -1.77 4.40
CA LEU A 517 27.93 -3.13 3.97
C LEU A 517 29.22 -3.79 3.49
N SER A 518 29.35 -5.11 3.72
CA SER A 518 30.49 -5.85 3.16
C SER A 518 30.33 -5.96 1.64
N GLN A 519 31.46 -5.91 0.92
CA GLN A 519 31.50 -6.09 -0.55
C GLN A 519 30.81 -7.39 -0.97
N GLU A 520 31.06 -8.49 -0.24
CA GLU A 520 30.42 -9.78 -0.46
C GLU A 520 28.87 -9.72 -0.35
N TYR A 521 28.35 -8.92 0.56
CA TYR A 521 26.91 -8.73 0.73
C TYR A 521 26.29 -7.97 -0.45
N ILE A 522 26.97 -6.98 -1.01
CA ILE A 522 26.52 -6.22 -2.18
C ILE A 522 26.51 -7.11 -3.43
N GLU A 523 27.62 -7.82 -3.68
CA GLU A 523 27.73 -8.75 -4.81
C GLU A 523 26.70 -9.89 -4.74
N LYS A 524 26.45 -10.44 -3.56
CA LYS A 524 25.45 -11.49 -3.33
C LYS A 524 24.00 -11.01 -3.52
N ASN A 525 23.71 -9.77 -3.16
CA ASN A 525 22.39 -9.17 -3.39
C ASN A 525 22.20 -8.75 -4.86
N GLU A 526 23.25 -8.34 -5.56
CA GLU A 526 23.22 -8.15 -7.00
C GLU A 526 22.96 -9.47 -7.74
N GLN A 527 23.64 -10.56 -7.37
CA GLN A 527 23.40 -11.90 -7.94
C GLN A 527 22.01 -12.44 -7.58
N LYS A 528 21.50 -12.17 -6.38
CA LYS A 528 20.12 -12.51 -6.00
C LYS A 528 19.09 -11.73 -6.79
N ARG A 529 19.32 -10.43 -7.09
CA ARG A 529 18.47 -9.67 -8.02
C ARG A 529 18.37 -10.38 -9.35
N ASP A 530 19.49 -10.86 -9.87
CA ASP A 530 19.56 -11.57 -11.14
C ASP A 530 18.81 -12.90 -11.08
N LEU A 531 18.94 -13.64 -9.99
CA LEU A 531 18.28 -14.95 -9.79
C LEU A 531 16.78 -14.81 -9.54
N VAL A 532 16.34 -13.84 -8.72
CA VAL A 532 14.93 -13.63 -8.38
C VAL A 532 14.17 -12.97 -9.54
N ALA A 533 14.80 -12.11 -10.33
CA ALA A 533 14.25 -11.62 -11.59
C ALA A 533 14.07 -12.74 -12.63
N SER A 534 14.90 -13.79 -12.55
CA SER A 534 14.81 -14.99 -13.40
C SER A 534 13.71 -15.96 -12.97
N LEU A 535 13.44 -16.10 -11.67
CA LEU A 535 12.52 -17.11 -11.13
C LEU A 535 11.07 -16.62 -10.98
N ASN A 536 10.80 -15.32 -11.01
CA ASN A 536 9.46 -14.79 -10.78
C ASN A 536 8.94 -13.89 -11.90
N ASN A 537 8.04 -14.44 -12.69
CA ASN A 537 7.00 -13.68 -13.38
C ASN A 537 6.08 -13.01 -12.35
N GLY A 538 6.58 -12.00 -11.62
CA GLY A 538 5.69 -11.01 -11.04
C GLY A 538 5.51 -10.92 -9.53
N TYR A 539 6.34 -11.47 -8.68
CA TYR A 539 6.19 -11.28 -7.24
C TYR A 539 7.47 -10.73 -6.59
N TYR A 540 7.62 -9.40 -6.60
CA TYR A 540 8.49 -8.70 -5.65
C TYR A 540 7.63 -8.22 -4.48
N PHE A 541 7.69 -8.93 -3.37
CA PHE A 541 7.17 -8.52 -2.09
C PHE A 541 8.29 -7.88 -1.28
N GLY A 542 8.29 -6.55 -1.17
CA GLY A 542 9.08 -5.79 -0.21
C GLY A 542 9.99 -4.75 -0.86
N LEU A 543 10.08 -3.58 -0.24
CA LEU A 543 11.23 -2.69 -0.35
C LEU A 543 12.42 -3.48 0.20
N ASP A 544 13.08 -4.22 -0.68
CA ASP A 544 14.26 -4.97 -0.34
C ASP A 544 15.43 -3.98 -0.28
N ASN A 545 16.51 -4.34 0.42
CA ASN A 545 17.79 -3.63 0.46
C ASN A 545 18.30 -3.20 -0.93
N SER A 546 17.72 -3.74 -2.00
CA SER A 546 18.00 -3.41 -3.40
C SER A 546 17.58 -2.01 -3.82
N ASP A 547 16.45 -1.48 -3.35
CA ASP A 547 15.98 -0.13 -3.70
C ASP A 547 16.79 0.93 -2.92
N GLU A 548 17.15 0.63 -1.68
CA GLU A 548 18.05 1.46 -0.88
C GLU A 548 19.46 1.51 -1.51
N LEU A 549 19.94 0.39 -1.99
CA LEU A 549 21.22 0.30 -2.71
C LEU A 549 21.18 1.13 -4.01
N PHE A 550 20.10 1.01 -4.81
CA PHE A 550 19.97 1.80 -6.04
C PHE A 550 19.89 3.32 -5.76
N LEU A 551 19.21 3.75 -4.71
CA LEU A 551 19.16 5.16 -4.32
C LEU A 551 20.54 5.69 -3.95
N LYS A 552 21.32 4.93 -3.17
CA LYS A 552 22.69 5.28 -2.80
C LYS A 552 23.66 5.25 -3.98
N GLU A 553 23.52 4.26 -4.86
CA GLU A 553 24.25 4.23 -6.15
C GLU A 553 23.94 5.48 -6.98
N SER A 554 22.66 5.91 -7.01
CA SER A 554 22.24 7.09 -7.77
C SER A 554 22.81 8.39 -7.19
N GLU A 555 22.85 8.53 -5.87
CA GLU A 555 23.46 9.68 -5.18
C GLU A 555 24.98 9.75 -5.46
N LEU A 556 25.66 8.62 -5.36
CA LEU A 556 27.10 8.53 -5.60
C LEU A 556 27.47 8.77 -7.07
N ILE A 557 26.68 8.28 -8.02
CA ILE A 557 26.85 8.58 -9.47
C ILE A 557 26.77 10.10 -9.72
N LYS A 558 25.79 10.78 -9.11
CA LYS A 558 25.67 12.23 -9.24
C LYS A 558 26.85 12.97 -8.61
N GLU A 559 27.31 12.54 -7.45
CA GLU A 559 28.45 13.12 -6.76
C GLU A 559 29.76 12.97 -7.56
N ILE A 560 30.01 11.78 -8.11
CA ILE A 560 31.19 11.53 -8.97
C ILE A 560 31.12 12.42 -10.23
N ALA A 561 29.98 12.49 -10.86
CA ALA A 561 29.76 13.29 -12.07
C ALA A 561 29.96 14.81 -11.82
N ASP A 562 29.79 15.28 -10.58
CA ASP A 562 30.05 16.68 -10.19
C ASP A 562 31.54 16.94 -9.90
N LYS A 563 32.28 15.91 -9.46
CA LYS A 563 33.65 16.06 -8.99
C LYS A 563 34.69 15.89 -10.10
N GLU A 564 34.49 14.98 -11.04
CA GLU A 564 35.52 14.62 -12.02
C GLU A 564 34.94 14.10 -13.33
N SER A 565 35.73 14.21 -14.41
CA SER A 565 35.41 13.55 -15.68
C SER A 565 35.65 12.04 -15.56
N CYS A 566 34.70 11.22 -16.02
CA CYS A 566 34.78 9.77 -15.84
C CYS A 566 33.97 8.98 -16.86
N VAL A 567 34.26 7.68 -16.95
CA VAL A 567 33.45 6.69 -17.66
C VAL A 567 32.71 5.84 -16.64
N ILE A 568 31.37 5.72 -16.77
CA ILE A 568 30.54 4.90 -15.87
C ILE A 568 29.89 3.79 -16.70
N VAL A 569 30.12 2.53 -16.29
CA VAL A 569 29.62 1.36 -17.01
C VAL A 569 28.43 0.73 -16.31
N GLY A 570 27.23 0.90 -16.89
CA GLY A 570 25.95 0.36 -16.41
C GLY A 570 25.28 1.17 -15.32
N ARG A 571 24.62 0.52 -14.34
CA ARG A 571 23.99 1.14 -13.15
C ARG A 571 22.87 2.14 -13.46
N CYS A 572 22.25 2.06 -14.63
CA CYS A 572 21.27 3.05 -15.09
C CYS A 572 21.82 4.49 -15.13
N ALA A 573 23.16 4.67 -15.21
CA ALA A 573 23.81 5.96 -15.14
C ALA A 573 23.34 6.94 -16.20
N ASN A 574 23.03 6.46 -17.42
CA ASN A 574 22.45 7.27 -18.49
C ASN A 574 21.09 7.91 -18.11
N PHE A 575 20.32 7.23 -17.26
CA PHE A 575 19.05 7.73 -16.74
C PHE A 575 19.25 8.65 -15.52
N ILE A 576 20.12 8.24 -14.59
CA ILE A 576 20.43 8.99 -13.35
C ILE A 576 20.98 10.38 -13.66
N LEU A 577 21.80 10.48 -14.73
CA LEU A 577 22.44 11.73 -15.17
C LEU A 577 21.70 12.41 -16.34
N ASN A 578 20.44 12.06 -16.59
CA ASN A 578 19.69 12.58 -17.76
C ASN A 578 19.54 14.10 -17.77
N ASP A 579 19.53 14.73 -16.59
CA ASP A 579 19.32 16.18 -16.44
C ASP A 579 20.63 17.00 -16.56
N LYS A 580 21.78 16.34 -16.73
CA LYS A 580 23.09 16.98 -16.86
C LYS A 580 23.45 17.17 -18.32
N LYS A 581 23.93 18.38 -18.68
CA LYS A 581 24.29 18.74 -20.07
C LYS A 581 25.59 18.07 -20.55
N ASN A 582 26.55 17.84 -19.65
CA ASN A 582 27.89 17.33 -19.99
C ASN A 582 27.98 15.80 -19.86
N VAL A 583 26.92 15.07 -20.27
CA VAL A 583 26.88 13.61 -20.28
C VAL A 583 26.74 13.12 -21.72
N ILE A 584 27.52 12.10 -22.07
CA ILE A 584 27.41 11.35 -23.32
C ILE A 584 26.89 9.96 -22.98
N LYS A 585 25.73 9.62 -23.51
CA LYS A 585 25.04 8.35 -23.23
C LYS A 585 25.28 7.38 -24.38
N VAL A 586 26.02 6.31 -24.12
CA VAL A 586 26.42 5.32 -25.14
C VAL A 586 25.71 3.99 -24.86
N PHE A 587 25.24 3.35 -25.93
CA PHE A 587 24.79 1.96 -25.92
C PHE A 587 25.67 1.11 -26.85
N VAL A 588 26.26 0.03 -26.32
CA VAL A 588 27.11 -0.88 -27.09
C VAL A 588 26.38 -2.22 -27.27
N TYR A 589 26.22 -2.62 -28.52
CA TYR A 589 25.62 -3.90 -28.92
C TYR A 589 26.50 -4.67 -29.89
N SER A 590 26.15 -5.92 -30.17
CA SER A 590 26.93 -6.83 -31.01
C SER A 590 26.06 -7.95 -31.54
N ASP A 591 26.45 -8.57 -32.65
CA ASP A 591 25.77 -9.73 -33.19
C ASP A 591 25.93 -10.96 -32.29
N MET A 592 24.94 -11.88 -32.34
CA MET A 592 24.90 -13.01 -31.40
C MET A 592 26.13 -13.91 -31.53
N ASP A 593 26.62 -14.14 -32.75
CA ASP A 593 27.77 -15.01 -32.99
C ASP A 593 29.05 -14.43 -32.34
N SER A 594 29.24 -13.12 -32.44
CA SER A 594 30.36 -12.42 -31.83
C SER A 594 30.25 -12.38 -30.31
N LYS A 595 29.03 -12.23 -29.78
CA LYS A 595 28.80 -12.34 -28.33
C LYS A 595 29.13 -13.74 -27.83
N ILE A 596 28.69 -14.79 -28.52
CA ILE A 596 29.00 -16.18 -28.17
C ILE A 596 30.51 -16.43 -28.18
N LYS A 597 31.18 -15.95 -29.23
CA LYS A 597 32.63 -16.07 -29.36
C LYS A 597 33.36 -15.43 -28.17
N ARG A 598 33.04 -14.16 -27.87
CA ARG A 598 33.62 -13.42 -26.73
C ARG A 598 33.25 -14.07 -25.39
N ALA A 599 32.01 -14.56 -25.24
CA ALA A 599 31.54 -15.18 -24.01
C ALA A 599 32.28 -16.51 -23.74
N THR A 600 32.61 -17.27 -24.77
CA THR A 600 33.41 -18.51 -24.62
C THR A 600 34.88 -18.22 -24.40
N GLU A 601 35.48 -17.27 -25.12
CA GLU A 601 36.90 -16.96 -25.03
C GLU A 601 37.30 -16.23 -23.75
N PHE A 602 36.49 -15.25 -23.30
CA PHE A 602 36.86 -14.35 -22.20
C PHE A 602 36.09 -14.61 -20.90
N TYR A 603 34.90 -15.22 -20.93
CA TYR A 603 34.07 -15.45 -19.75
C TYR A 603 33.91 -16.93 -19.38
N GLY A 604 34.59 -17.85 -20.14
CA GLY A 604 34.62 -19.30 -19.81
C GLY A 604 33.29 -20.02 -19.99
N LEU A 605 32.31 -19.46 -20.71
CA LEU A 605 31.06 -20.14 -20.97
C LEU A 605 31.21 -21.26 -21.99
N SER A 606 30.51 -22.41 -21.79
CA SER A 606 30.47 -23.45 -22.80
C SER A 606 29.67 -23.02 -24.03
N LYS A 607 30.15 -23.33 -25.24
CA LYS A 607 29.51 -22.93 -26.49
C LYS A 607 28.05 -23.36 -26.61
N SER A 608 27.69 -24.51 -26.01
CA SER A 608 26.32 -25.03 -25.99
C SER A 608 25.34 -24.23 -25.13
N ASN A 609 25.81 -23.51 -24.10
CA ASN A 609 25.00 -22.75 -23.17
C ASN A 609 25.13 -21.22 -23.34
N ALA A 610 26.13 -20.77 -24.12
CA ALA A 610 26.48 -19.36 -24.23
C ALA A 610 25.30 -18.50 -24.71
N GLU A 611 24.59 -18.92 -25.76
CA GLU A 611 23.45 -18.16 -26.27
C GLU A 611 22.33 -18.01 -25.24
N LYS A 612 21.97 -19.08 -24.55
CA LYS A 612 20.94 -19.07 -23.52
C LYS A 612 21.32 -18.15 -22.38
N GLU A 613 22.57 -18.19 -21.95
CA GLU A 613 23.09 -17.36 -20.87
C GLU A 613 23.14 -15.87 -21.26
N ILE A 614 23.60 -15.56 -22.47
CA ILE A 614 23.61 -14.20 -23.03
C ILE A 614 22.19 -13.61 -23.04
N ARG A 615 21.22 -14.35 -23.59
CA ARG A 615 19.80 -13.91 -23.62
C ARG A 615 19.23 -13.71 -22.24
N ASN A 616 19.60 -14.57 -21.29
CA ASN A 616 19.15 -14.48 -19.91
C ASN A 616 19.70 -13.23 -19.22
N ILE A 617 21.01 -12.98 -19.31
CA ILE A 617 21.67 -11.81 -18.72
C ILE A 617 21.14 -10.51 -19.35
N ASP A 618 20.99 -10.45 -20.67
CA ASP A 618 20.44 -9.28 -21.34
C ASP A 618 18.98 -9.00 -20.93
N LYS A 619 18.16 -10.06 -20.73
CA LYS A 619 16.80 -9.95 -20.21
C LYS A 619 16.79 -9.42 -18.77
N LEU A 620 17.72 -9.87 -17.93
CA LEU A 620 17.85 -9.37 -16.56
C LEU A 620 18.22 -7.89 -16.53
N ARG A 621 19.18 -7.45 -17.37
CA ARG A 621 19.55 -6.04 -17.51
C ARG A 621 18.38 -5.18 -17.99
N ALA A 622 17.65 -5.66 -19.00
CA ALA A 622 16.47 -4.98 -19.53
C ALA A 622 15.38 -4.83 -18.46
N ASN A 623 15.11 -5.89 -17.68
CA ASN A 623 14.13 -5.85 -16.59
C ASN A 623 14.56 -4.91 -15.47
N HIS A 624 15.83 -4.92 -15.08
CA HIS A 624 16.38 -4.01 -14.07
C HIS A 624 16.27 -2.55 -14.53
N TYR A 625 16.67 -2.26 -15.77
CA TYR A 625 16.56 -0.93 -16.35
C TYR A 625 15.09 -0.46 -16.39
N LYS A 626 14.17 -1.30 -16.88
CA LYS A 626 12.74 -1.00 -16.94
C LYS A 626 12.12 -0.78 -15.56
N TYR A 627 12.56 -1.53 -14.54
CA TYR A 627 12.06 -1.40 -13.18
C TYR A 627 12.37 -0.02 -12.58
N TYR A 628 13.62 0.47 -12.72
CA TYR A 628 14.05 1.74 -12.13
C TYR A 628 13.77 2.96 -13.00
N THR A 629 13.66 2.80 -14.33
CA THR A 629 13.54 3.93 -15.27
C THR A 629 12.17 4.02 -15.96
N GLU A 630 11.38 2.95 -15.89
CA GLU A 630 10.12 2.75 -16.65
C GLU A 630 10.28 2.80 -18.17
N LYS A 631 11.52 2.87 -18.69
CA LYS A 631 11.87 2.93 -20.10
C LYS A 631 12.33 1.58 -20.62
N ASP A 632 12.27 1.38 -21.94
CA ASP A 632 12.87 0.21 -22.58
C ASP A 632 14.38 0.39 -22.68
N TRP A 633 15.13 -0.62 -22.24
CA TRP A 633 16.60 -0.60 -22.25
C TRP A 633 17.19 -0.53 -23.65
N LYS A 634 16.52 -1.07 -24.67
CA LYS A 634 16.95 -1.08 -26.06
C LYS A 634 16.37 0.05 -26.90
N ASP A 635 15.64 0.98 -26.31
CA ASP A 635 15.15 2.16 -27.00
C ASP A 635 16.29 3.16 -27.20
N PHE A 636 16.66 3.37 -28.48
CA PHE A 636 17.77 4.26 -28.86
C PHE A 636 17.56 5.70 -28.40
N SER A 637 16.33 6.14 -28.21
CA SER A 637 16.02 7.50 -27.72
C SER A 637 16.54 7.77 -26.30
N ASN A 638 16.99 6.72 -25.59
CA ASN A 638 17.61 6.84 -24.28
C ASN A 638 19.14 7.11 -24.36
N TYR A 639 19.71 7.11 -25.56
CA TYR A 639 21.16 7.20 -25.79
C TYR A 639 21.49 8.23 -26.84
N ASP A 640 22.64 8.89 -26.71
CA ASP A 640 23.15 9.83 -27.69
C ASP A 640 23.89 9.10 -28.82
N VAL A 641 24.50 7.95 -28.52
CA VAL A 641 25.31 7.14 -29.44
C VAL A 641 25.02 5.65 -29.25
N CYS A 642 24.72 4.94 -30.33
CA CYS A 642 24.59 3.47 -30.32
C CYS A 642 25.65 2.88 -31.26
N VAL A 643 26.52 2.02 -30.73
CA VAL A 643 27.66 1.47 -31.49
C VAL A 643 27.57 -0.06 -31.59
N ASN A 644 27.63 -0.55 -32.82
CA ASN A 644 27.85 -1.98 -33.07
C ASN A 644 29.36 -2.29 -33.01
N SER A 645 29.78 -3.04 -31.97
CA SER A 645 31.19 -3.37 -31.76
C SER A 645 31.75 -4.38 -32.76
N ASP A 646 30.93 -5.02 -33.59
CA ASP A 646 31.40 -5.93 -34.64
C ASP A 646 31.78 -5.18 -35.91
N PHE A 647 31.04 -4.09 -36.17
CA PHE A 647 31.31 -3.26 -37.35
C PHE A 647 32.62 -2.45 -37.24
N ALA A 648 32.82 -1.81 -36.08
CA ALA A 648 34.00 -0.96 -35.83
C ALA A 648 35.18 -1.67 -35.15
N GLY A 649 34.98 -2.86 -34.67
CA GLY A 649 35.88 -3.47 -33.66
C GLY A 649 35.78 -2.76 -32.30
N VAL A 650 36.35 -3.32 -31.27
CA VAL A 650 36.29 -2.70 -29.92
C VAL A 650 37.19 -1.46 -29.85
N GLU A 651 38.32 -1.45 -30.51
CA GLU A 651 39.24 -0.32 -30.62
C GLU A 651 38.62 0.82 -31.45
N GLY A 652 38.07 0.53 -32.61
CA GLY A 652 37.41 1.52 -33.48
C GLY A 652 36.15 2.11 -32.82
N ALA A 653 35.39 1.32 -32.06
CA ALA A 653 34.26 1.81 -31.27
C ALA A 653 34.72 2.81 -30.19
N ALA A 654 35.84 2.52 -29.52
CA ALA A 654 36.42 3.43 -28.54
C ALA A 654 36.91 4.73 -29.17
N GLU A 655 37.55 4.66 -30.35
CA GLU A 655 38.01 5.84 -31.13
C GLU A 655 36.85 6.73 -31.57
N LEU A 656 35.78 6.15 -32.08
CA LEU A 656 34.58 6.87 -32.50
C LEU A 656 33.96 7.63 -31.31
N ILE A 657 33.87 7.03 -30.15
CA ILE A 657 33.32 7.67 -28.94
C ILE A 657 34.26 8.78 -28.45
N CYS A 658 35.58 8.56 -28.43
CA CYS A 658 36.57 9.61 -28.10
C CYS A 658 36.52 10.79 -29.08
N GLY A 659 36.33 10.54 -30.36
CA GLY A 659 36.16 11.60 -31.38
C GLY A 659 34.96 12.49 -31.10
N ILE A 660 33.82 11.92 -30.70
CA ILE A 660 32.60 12.68 -30.31
C ILE A 660 32.87 13.57 -29.10
N VAL A 661 33.65 13.10 -28.12
CA VAL A 661 34.02 13.88 -26.91
C VAL A 661 34.83 15.10 -27.32
N ASN A 662 35.84 14.90 -28.14
CA ASN A 662 36.73 15.99 -28.59
C ASN A 662 35.99 17.05 -29.40
N GLU A 663 35.05 16.66 -30.28
CA GLU A 663 34.22 17.60 -31.01
C GLU A 663 33.25 18.37 -30.09
N LYS A 664 32.67 17.72 -29.07
CA LYS A 664 31.76 18.38 -28.15
C LYS A 664 32.48 19.41 -27.27
N GLU A 665 33.74 19.19 -26.92
CA GLU A 665 34.59 20.16 -26.22
C GLU A 665 34.88 21.39 -27.07
N ILE A 666 35.01 21.25 -28.40
CA ILE A 666 35.26 22.36 -29.34
C ILE A 666 34.02 23.26 -29.49
N TYR A 667 32.79 22.72 -29.39
CA TYR A 667 31.54 23.47 -29.53
C TYR A 667 30.95 23.99 -28.20
N SER A 668 31.55 23.71 -27.09
CA SER A 668 31.11 24.18 -25.74
C SER A 668 31.84 25.44 -25.27
N VAL A 669 32.58 26.13 -26.15
CA VAL A 669 33.23 27.45 -25.91
C VAL A 669 32.31 28.60 -26.26
#